data_525c36eb9f905ce77350c73faeef64fb
#
_entry.id   525c36eb9f905ce77350c73faeef64fb
#
_cell.length_a   1.000
_cell.length_b   1.000
_cell.length_c   1.000
_cell.angle_alpha   90.00
_cell.angle_beta   90.00
_cell.angle_gamma   90.00
#
_symmetry.space_group_name_H-M   'P 1'
#
loop_
_entity.id
_entity.type
_entity.pdbx_description
1 polymer ?
#
loop_
_entity_poly.entity_id
_entity_poly.type
_entity_poly.pdbx_seq_one_letter_code
_entity_poly.pdbx_strand_id
1 'polypeptide(L)'
;MMRIKKMGPFALAGALILALLIAPAAPALAFKQIPATTWGHIYAGTESSTTVPSPTKNKNLEVKSNFQVKYNNFPEWAKKEIQASIDIWSANFKSSVVISVDASWGRSSSWGVLGSARPGSFFSAFTGAPDPSLWYPSALANALAGKDLDKKNPEIVIQVNSAATWNSRGDGFPSSNEYDLQSVFLHELGHGLGFLSNDAYDPFFGLGSLDQPTPFDAYLQTSDGRRLADLPTPSKELGIALTTSLVWSGAQGIKANGGVKPKMYTPSRYESGSSTSHLDEATFSKSGADSVMTPSLDPGEIFKEPGPLLLAMMEDMRNKPPVGVATDLPFSPRNAQAFTANASALIAFDPPANLRTAQVTEYVVKNLKTGIEKKAQSSPVLITGLKNGTSYTFSVIARNSLGSSEPAITKPVIPQPAWNSSVLDSAADGKTVASTTFNGKPAIAYTDTKSGDLKLATFDGKSWKKVTIDGAGGSSGRTTHNLSGAISMCVNGSGVKQTLHIFYTDATEKDLRYSTFNGKNFTFETVDGNGPSVNNYEDPIRVRTSSDVSVANACVASASAVQVFYRDESQGVLLGAVKTKNASWRYELVDGDRKTDGRTTGDVGFHVQAIFDGNTTYVAYDSIVSMNQKKEITSGAIRIATRTSIEPTAWNYETLDISTDEAIIFGFDVALARTSAGVFATWLAASAASAPKPDQIRWSWLKDSTKIYKLTTENFGTPDKYLATDGKTIVFNCQERLCALDTSKKDLGQSAIRLVSSTQGPEPTQSAWVTVNKIKYLLATINGKLALFKP
;
A
#
# COMPACT_ATOMS: atom_id res chain seq x y z
N MET A 1 52.62 -8.88 72.84
CA MET A 1 51.56 -8.97 73.82
C MET A 1 50.24 -8.63 73.17
N MET A 2 49.32 -9.46 73.35
CA MET A 2 47.86 -9.36 73.19
C MET A 2 47.26 -9.98 71.91
N ARG A 3 46.91 -11.18 72.09
CA ARG A 3 45.67 -11.96 71.96
C ARG A 3 44.90 -11.91 70.60
N ILE A 4 45.02 -13.01 69.95
CA ILE A 4 44.14 -13.54 68.89
C ILE A 4 42.76 -13.91 69.50
N LYS A 5 41.69 -13.52 68.91
CA LYS A 5 40.36 -14.11 69.08
C LYS A 5 39.93 -14.73 67.75
N LYS A 6 39.73 -16.04 67.85
CA LYS A 6 39.08 -16.90 66.85
C LYS A 6 37.61 -16.49 66.69
N MET A 7 37.12 -16.38 65.46
CA MET A 7 35.69 -16.48 65.13
C MET A 7 35.53 -17.49 64.00
N GLY A 8 34.52 -18.33 64.12
CA GLY A 8 34.28 -19.53 63.32
C GLY A 8 33.63 -19.28 61.95
N PRO A 9 33.34 -20.35 61.22
CA PRO A 9 33.03 -20.28 59.79
C PRO A 9 31.59 -19.89 59.53
N PHE A 10 31.42 -18.80 58.76
CA PHE A 10 30.13 -18.49 58.18
C PHE A 10 30.01 -19.18 56.82
N ALA A 11 28.88 -19.91 56.67
CA ALA A 11 28.48 -20.56 55.44
C ALA A 11 28.24 -19.57 54.32
N LEU A 12 28.90 -19.74 53.20
CA LEU A 12 28.60 -19.06 51.95
C LEU A 12 27.33 -19.70 51.33
N ALA A 13 26.18 -19.08 51.50
CA ALA A 13 25.00 -19.37 50.69
C ALA A 13 25.19 -18.73 49.32
N GLY A 14 25.53 -19.54 48.33
CA GLY A 14 25.59 -19.09 46.93
C GLY A 14 24.22 -18.75 46.42
N ALA A 15 23.93 -17.47 46.24
CA ALA A 15 22.81 -17.03 45.45
C ALA A 15 23.11 -17.24 43.96
N LEU A 16 22.54 -18.30 43.40
CA LEU A 16 22.51 -18.52 41.95
C LEU A 16 21.57 -17.45 41.34
N ILE A 17 22.12 -16.36 40.84
CA ILE A 17 21.39 -15.42 40.00
C ILE A 17 21.17 -16.10 38.65
N LEU A 18 19.98 -16.67 38.48
CA LEU A 18 19.50 -17.15 37.18
C LEU A 18 19.28 -15.94 36.30
N ALA A 19 20.30 -15.52 35.52
CA ALA A 19 20.13 -14.57 34.45
C ALA A 19 19.23 -15.21 33.37
N LEU A 20 17.93 -14.94 33.41
CA LEU A 20 17.06 -15.17 32.26
C LEU A 20 17.65 -14.36 31.11
N LEU A 21 18.35 -15.00 30.21
CA LEU A 21 18.62 -14.52 28.87
C LEU A 21 17.27 -14.40 28.18
N ILE A 22 16.66 -13.21 28.27
CA ILE A 22 15.60 -12.85 27.37
C ILE A 22 16.25 -12.75 26.00
N ALA A 23 16.18 -13.83 25.23
CA ALA A 23 16.47 -13.78 23.82
C ALA A 23 15.58 -12.69 23.22
N PRO A 24 16.13 -11.73 22.46
CA PRO A 24 15.28 -10.77 21.77
C PRO A 24 14.29 -11.58 20.91
N ALA A 25 13.01 -11.37 21.11
CA ALA A 25 11.97 -11.95 20.29
C ALA A 25 12.36 -11.68 18.82
N ALA A 26 12.37 -12.73 18.01
CA ALA A 26 12.57 -12.57 16.59
C ALA A 26 11.58 -11.49 16.11
N PRO A 27 12.01 -10.52 15.28
CA PRO A 27 11.12 -9.49 14.79
C PRO A 27 9.93 -10.19 14.14
N ALA A 28 8.72 -9.88 14.58
CA ALA A 28 7.51 -10.36 13.97
C ALA A 28 7.59 -9.99 12.47
N LEU A 29 7.35 -10.94 11.60
CA LEU A 29 7.21 -10.69 10.18
C LEU A 29 6.16 -9.60 10.03
N ALA A 30 6.45 -8.53 9.31
CA ALA A 30 5.44 -7.52 9.04
C ALA A 30 4.33 -8.18 8.22
N PHE A 31 3.10 -7.96 8.61
CA PHE A 31 1.94 -8.41 7.85
C PHE A 31 1.90 -7.68 6.51
N LYS A 32 1.33 -8.34 5.51
CA LYS A 32 1.06 -7.72 4.21
C LYS A 32 -0.36 -7.15 4.23
N GLN A 33 -0.52 -6.00 3.59
CA GLN A 33 -1.81 -5.33 3.42
C GLN A 33 -2.02 -4.97 1.97
N ILE A 34 -3.24 -5.17 1.48
CA ILE A 34 -3.69 -4.69 0.16
C ILE A 34 -5.07 -4.05 0.30
N PRO A 35 -5.41 -3.04 -0.51
CA PRO A 35 -6.77 -2.54 -0.60
C PRO A 35 -7.72 -3.64 -1.07
N ALA A 36 -8.91 -3.75 -0.49
CA ALA A 36 -9.95 -4.60 -1.02
C ALA A 36 -10.65 -3.89 -2.18
N THR A 37 -10.70 -4.52 -3.34
CA THR A 37 -11.36 -3.99 -4.54
C THR A 37 -12.60 -4.77 -4.94
N THR A 38 -12.74 -5.99 -4.46
CA THR A 38 -13.89 -6.87 -4.74
C THR A 38 -15.07 -6.49 -3.87
N TRP A 39 -16.23 -6.28 -4.51
CA TRP A 39 -17.50 -5.96 -3.86
C TRP A 39 -18.41 -7.17 -3.90
N GLY A 40 -19.10 -7.47 -2.80
CA GLY A 40 -20.29 -8.30 -2.78
C GLY A 40 -21.51 -7.43 -3.09
N HIS A 41 -22.54 -8.01 -3.73
CA HIS A 41 -23.76 -7.31 -4.13
C HIS A 41 -24.98 -8.13 -3.83
N ILE A 42 -26.01 -7.52 -3.23
CA ILE A 42 -27.36 -8.07 -3.20
C ILE A 42 -28.23 -7.40 -4.27
N TYR A 43 -28.91 -8.20 -5.03
CA TYR A 43 -29.78 -7.75 -6.13
C TYR A 43 -31.25 -7.74 -5.74
N ALA A 44 -32.03 -6.90 -6.41
CA ALA A 44 -33.47 -6.89 -6.37
C ALA A 44 -34.03 -8.15 -7.02
N GLY A 45 -34.69 -9.00 -6.27
CA GLY A 45 -35.42 -10.13 -6.76
C GLY A 45 -36.68 -9.70 -7.56
N THR A 46 -37.22 -10.58 -8.34
CA THR A 46 -38.34 -10.29 -9.23
C THR A 46 -39.64 -10.95 -8.80
N GLU A 47 -39.61 -11.87 -7.86
CA GLU A 47 -40.78 -12.55 -7.32
C GLU A 47 -41.29 -11.80 -6.06
N SER A 48 -42.58 -11.67 -5.88
CA SER A 48 -43.12 -11.11 -4.64
C SER A 48 -43.18 -12.21 -3.57
N SER A 49 -42.53 -11.97 -2.46
CA SER A 49 -42.52 -12.89 -1.32
C SER A 49 -43.65 -12.60 -0.33
N THR A 50 -44.23 -13.66 0.23
CA THR A 50 -45.05 -13.50 1.45
C THR A 50 -44.13 -13.58 2.65
N THR A 51 -44.05 -12.49 3.40
CA THR A 51 -43.23 -12.33 4.60
C THR A 51 -43.38 -13.52 5.54
N VAL A 52 -42.30 -14.20 5.85
CA VAL A 52 -42.21 -15.10 7.00
C VAL A 52 -41.50 -14.35 8.13
N PRO A 53 -42.21 -13.97 9.20
CA PRO A 53 -41.56 -13.27 10.32
C PRO A 53 -40.52 -14.19 10.95
N SER A 54 -39.33 -13.66 11.22
CA SER A 54 -38.33 -14.34 12.02
C SER A 54 -38.86 -14.64 13.42
N PRO A 55 -38.67 -15.87 13.94
CA PRO A 55 -39.41 -16.33 15.14
C PRO A 55 -38.96 -15.72 16.46
N THR A 56 -37.92 -14.93 16.59
CA THR A 56 -37.43 -14.53 17.91
C THR A 56 -36.85 -13.12 18.00
N LYS A 57 -37.54 -12.28 18.74
CA LYS A 57 -36.89 -11.15 19.44
C LYS A 57 -36.16 -11.69 20.66
N ASN A 58 -34.92 -12.07 20.54
CA ASN A 58 -34.06 -12.32 21.70
C ASN A 58 -33.72 -10.97 22.37
N LYS A 59 -34.33 -10.69 23.49
CA LYS A 59 -34.20 -9.43 24.23
C LYS A 59 -32.90 -9.24 25.01
N ASN A 60 -32.01 -10.24 25.07
CA ASN A 60 -30.75 -10.21 25.82
C ASN A 60 -29.62 -10.90 25.04
N LEU A 61 -29.22 -10.32 23.91
CA LEU A 61 -28.06 -10.81 23.20
C LEU A 61 -26.79 -10.32 23.91
N GLU A 62 -25.91 -11.23 24.28
CA GLU A 62 -24.57 -10.89 24.76
C GLU A 62 -23.75 -10.23 23.67
N VAL A 63 -23.30 -9.00 23.91
CA VAL A 63 -22.48 -8.25 22.94
C VAL A 63 -21.08 -8.85 22.86
N LYS A 64 -20.68 -9.34 21.70
CA LYS A 64 -19.37 -9.97 21.42
C LYS A 64 -18.42 -9.07 20.63
N SER A 65 -18.94 -7.99 20.02
CA SER A 65 -18.15 -7.00 19.30
C SER A 65 -18.81 -5.63 19.34
N ASN A 66 -18.03 -4.59 19.06
CA ASN A 66 -18.48 -3.21 19.00
C ASN A 66 -18.30 -2.68 17.57
N PHE A 67 -19.38 -2.11 17.00
CA PHE A 67 -19.37 -1.48 15.70
C PHE A 67 -19.48 0.03 15.83
N GLN A 68 -18.76 0.77 14.97
CA GLN A 68 -18.89 2.22 14.81
C GLN A 68 -19.21 2.52 13.35
N VAL A 69 -20.39 3.11 13.10
CA VAL A 69 -20.85 3.41 11.75
C VAL A 69 -20.74 4.89 11.47
N LYS A 70 -20.02 5.24 10.40
CA LYS A 70 -20.03 6.57 9.81
C LYS A 70 -21.07 6.57 8.71
N TYR A 71 -22.10 7.40 8.88
CA TYR A 71 -23.19 7.54 7.93
C TYR A 71 -22.98 8.71 6.98
N ASN A 72 -22.97 8.43 5.67
CA ASN A 72 -22.88 9.45 4.63
C ASN A 72 -24.23 9.52 3.90
N ASN A 73 -24.92 10.64 4.03
CA ASN A 73 -26.21 10.97 3.37
C ASN A 73 -27.42 10.08 3.72
N PHE A 74 -27.37 9.30 4.78
CA PHE A 74 -28.51 8.46 5.19
C PHE A 74 -29.64 9.28 5.79
N PRO A 75 -30.93 9.00 5.42
CA PRO A 75 -32.08 9.55 6.13
C PRO A 75 -32.20 8.95 7.55
N GLU A 76 -32.82 9.68 8.46
CA GLU A 76 -32.88 9.27 9.88
C GLU A 76 -33.61 7.94 10.10
N TRP A 77 -34.68 7.67 9.34
CA TRP A 77 -35.37 6.39 9.44
C TRP A 77 -34.47 5.20 9.10
N ALA A 78 -33.59 5.34 8.10
CA ALA A 78 -32.69 4.27 7.68
C ALA A 78 -31.64 3.93 8.74
N LYS A 79 -31.13 4.91 9.48
CA LYS A 79 -30.15 4.67 10.53
C LYS A 79 -30.67 3.74 11.64
N LYS A 80 -31.97 3.80 11.92
CA LYS A 80 -32.62 2.92 12.91
C LYS A 80 -32.67 1.47 12.43
N GLU A 81 -32.99 1.24 11.17
CA GLU A 81 -33.00 -0.10 10.57
C GLU A 81 -31.56 -0.68 10.50
N ILE A 82 -30.58 0.15 10.16
CA ILE A 82 -29.17 -0.23 10.16
C ILE A 82 -28.68 -0.60 11.56
N GLN A 83 -29.08 0.16 12.59
CA GLN A 83 -28.71 -0.16 13.97
C GLN A 83 -29.21 -1.55 14.39
N ALA A 84 -30.40 -1.95 13.95
CA ALA A 84 -30.92 -3.29 14.21
C ALA A 84 -30.05 -4.40 13.59
N SER A 85 -29.51 -4.20 12.37
CA SER A 85 -28.55 -5.14 11.77
C SER A 85 -27.21 -5.16 12.49
N ILE A 86 -26.73 -4.00 12.93
CA ILE A 86 -25.52 -3.86 13.74
C ILE A 86 -25.63 -4.61 15.06
N ASP A 87 -26.76 -4.48 15.76
CA ASP A 87 -27.01 -5.14 17.06
C ASP A 87 -26.98 -6.67 16.89
N ILE A 88 -27.53 -7.18 15.79
CA ILE A 88 -27.51 -8.60 15.45
C ILE A 88 -26.07 -9.08 15.26
N TRP A 89 -25.26 -8.39 14.43
CA TRP A 89 -23.87 -8.78 14.21
C TRP A 89 -22.99 -8.57 15.44
N SER A 90 -23.25 -7.55 16.25
CA SER A 90 -22.56 -7.33 17.54
C SER A 90 -22.69 -8.52 18.49
N ALA A 91 -23.83 -9.22 18.44
CA ALA A 91 -24.06 -10.42 19.23
C ALA A 91 -23.50 -11.70 18.60
N ASN A 92 -23.27 -11.74 17.30
CA ASN A 92 -22.91 -12.95 16.58
C ASN A 92 -21.45 -13.00 16.11
N PHE A 93 -20.79 -11.87 15.89
CA PHE A 93 -19.39 -11.81 15.48
C PHE A 93 -18.47 -11.46 16.66
N LYS A 94 -17.50 -12.31 16.97
CA LYS A 94 -16.58 -12.11 18.10
C LYS A 94 -15.39 -11.25 17.69
N SER A 95 -15.23 -10.07 18.28
CA SER A 95 -14.05 -9.20 18.13
C SER A 95 -13.80 -8.38 19.39
N SER A 96 -12.56 -8.35 19.88
CA SER A 96 -12.12 -7.41 20.91
C SER A 96 -11.73 -6.04 20.35
N VAL A 97 -11.66 -5.92 19.02
CA VAL A 97 -11.32 -4.70 18.29
C VAL A 97 -12.61 -4.09 17.74
N VAL A 98 -12.72 -2.78 17.80
CA VAL A 98 -13.85 -2.04 17.22
C VAL A 98 -13.86 -2.25 15.71
N ILE A 99 -15.05 -2.48 15.16
CA ILE A 99 -15.27 -2.63 13.72
C ILE A 99 -15.87 -1.33 13.21
N SER A 100 -15.09 -0.55 12.47
CA SER A 100 -15.56 0.68 11.85
C SER A 100 -16.18 0.39 10.49
N VAL A 101 -17.34 1.02 10.23
CA VAL A 101 -18.11 0.87 9.00
C VAL A 101 -18.29 2.24 8.36
N ASP A 102 -17.81 2.42 7.13
CA ASP A 102 -18.10 3.62 6.31
C ASP A 102 -19.28 3.28 5.39
N ALA A 103 -20.46 3.76 5.73
CA ALA A 103 -21.69 3.50 5.00
C ALA A 103 -22.15 4.72 4.21
N SER A 104 -22.55 4.55 2.95
CA SER A 104 -23.03 5.59 2.07
C SER A 104 -24.40 5.28 1.46
N TRP A 105 -25.24 6.32 1.40
CA TRP A 105 -26.57 6.31 0.78
C TRP A 105 -26.52 7.08 -0.52
N GLY A 106 -26.61 6.37 -1.64
CA GLY A 106 -26.49 6.98 -2.97
C GLY A 106 -27.08 6.10 -4.06
N ARG A 107 -27.28 6.65 -5.25
CA ARG A 107 -27.72 5.85 -6.40
C ARG A 107 -26.65 4.84 -6.78
N SER A 108 -27.03 3.57 -6.93
CA SER A 108 -26.15 2.58 -7.55
C SER A 108 -25.99 2.87 -9.04
N SER A 109 -24.78 2.70 -9.55
CA SER A 109 -24.52 2.70 -11.00
C SER A 109 -24.89 1.38 -11.67
N SER A 110 -25.08 0.32 -10.89
CA SER A 110 -25.43 -1.02 -11.38
C SER A 110 -26.94 -1.26 -11.26
N TRP A 111 -27.55 -1.68 -12.35
CA TRP A 111 -28.98 -1.94 -12.39
C TRP A 111 -29.35 -3.09 -11.47
N GLY A 112 -30.45 -2.92 -10.72
CA GLY A 112 -30.97 -3.95 -9.82
C GLY A 112 -30.21 -4.14 -8.50
N VAL A 113 -29.08 -3.48 -8.26
CA VAL A 113 -28.35 -3.62 -6.99
C VAL A 113 -29.05 -2.82 -5.88
N LEU A 114 -29.37 -3.50 -4.77
CA LEU A 114 -29.94 -2.91 -3.55
C LEU A 114 -28.86 -2.42 -2.61
N GLY A 115 -27.80 -3.20 -2.42
CA GLY A 115 -26.67 -2.92 -1.56
C GLY A 115 -25.38 -3.50 -2.13
N SER A 116 -24.27 -3.03 -1.59
CA SER A 116 -22.94 -3.55 -1.90
C SER A 116 -22.01 -3.36 -0.71
N ALA A 117 -21.18 -4.36 -0.42
CA ALA A 117 -20.16 -4.23 0.60
C ALA A 117 -18.83 -4.84 0.19
N ARG A 118 -17.78 -4.35 0.84
CA ARG A 118 -16.45 -4.93 0.78
C ARG A 118 -15.71 -4.70 2.09
N PRO A 119 -14.69 -5.49 2.41
CA PRO A 119 -13.70 -5.13 3.42
C PRO A 119 -12.99 -3.81 3.07
N GLY A 120 -12.46 -3.11 4.05
CA GLY A 120 -11.60 -1.95 3.79
C GLY A 120 -10.27 -2.34 3.17
N SER A 121 -9.67 -3.41 3.70
CA SER A 121 -8.39 -3.98 3.24
C SER A 121 -8.36 -5.48 3.48
N PHE A 122 -7.39 -6.16 2.88
CA PHE A 122 -7.02 -7.53 3.23
C PHE A 122 -5.63 -7.57 3.87
N PHE A 123 -5.44 -8.47 4.82
CA PHE A 123 -4.19 -8.68 5.54
C PHE A 123 -3.72 -10.13 5.44
N SER A 124 -2.42 -10.34 5.27
CA SER A 124 -1.79 -11.66 5.22
C SER A 124 -0.57 -11.70 6.15
N ALA A 125 -0.21 -12.87 6.64
CA ALA A 125 0.97 -13.11 7.47
C ALA A 125 1.05 -12.31 8.78
N PHE A 126 -0.06 -11.80 9.30
CA PHE A 126 -0.09 -11.14 10.61
C PHE A 126 0.00 -12.15 11.76
N THR A 127 0.44 -11.68 12.93
CA THR A 127 0.49 -12.51 14.14
C THR A 127 -0.91 -12.94 14.55
N GLY A 128 -1.17 -14.24 14.58
CA GLY A 128 -2.49 -14.82 14.88
C GLY A 128 -3.25 -15.28 13.63
N ALA A 129 -2.72 -15.08 12.41
CA ALA A 129 -3.30 -15.63 11.19
C ALA A 129 -3.26 -17.17 11.23
N PRO A 130 -4.41 -17.88 11.14
CA PRO A 130 -4.45 -19.35 11.12
C PRO A 130 -3.68 -19.97 9.95
N ASP A 131 -3.73 -19.34 8.79
CA ASP A 131 -2.90 -19.64 7.64
C ASP A 131 -2.27 -18.36 7.08
N PRO A 132 -0.96 -18.14 7.25
CA PRO A 132 -0.30 -16.91 6.82
C PRO A 132 -0.21 -16.72 5.30
N SER A 133 -0.61 -17.69 4.50
CA SER A 133 -0.67 -17.60 3.04
C SER A 133 -1.97 -17.00 2.52
N LEU A 134 -3.00 -16.91 3.36
CA LEU A 134 -4.32 -16.39 3.01
C LEU A 134 -4.44 -14.90 3.31
N TRP A 135 -5.38 -14.26 2.62
CA TRP A 135 -5.68 -12.83 2.74
C TRP A 135 -6.98 -12.61 3.50
N TYR A 136 -6.86 -12.19 4.74
CA TYR A 136 -7.97 -12.02 5.67
C TYR A 136 -8.61 -10.65 5.53
N PRO A 137 -9.95 -10.54 5.42
CA PRO A 137 -10.66 -9.25 5.47
C PRO A 137 -10.36 -8.49 6.77
N SER A 138 -10.32 -7.15 6.73
CA SER A 138 -9.89 -6.30 7.84
C SER A 138 -10.57 -6.65 9.17
N ALA A 139 -11.90 -6.79 9.19
CA ALA A 139 -12.64 -7.09 10.42
C ALA A 139 -12.24 -8.45 11.02
N LEU A 140 -12.07 -9.48 10.18
CA LEU A 140 -11.64 -10.81 10.62
C LEU A 140 -10.17 -10.82 11.04
N ALA A 141 -9.30 -10.14 10.28
CA ALA A 141 -7.88 -10.02 10.59
C ALA A 141 -7.65 -9.34 11.95
N ASN A 142 -8.33 -8.21 12.19
CA ASN A 142 -8.25 -7.47 13.46
C ASN A 142 -8.77 -8.31 14.64
N ALA A 143 -9.89 -9.03 14.42
CA ALA A 143 -10.45 -9.92 15.45
C ALA A 143 -9.50 -11.06 15.82
N LEU A 144 -8.79 -11.64 14.85
CA LEU A 144 -7.79 -12.71 15.06
C LEU A 144 -6.49 -12.18 15.64
N ALA A 145 -6.05 -11.01 15.22
CA ALA A 145 -4.83 -10.36 15.73
C ALA A 145 -5.03 -9.78 17.15
N GLY A 146 -6.25 -9.55 17.59
CA GLY A 146 -6.57 -8.87 18.84
C GLY A 146 -6.18 -7.39 18.88
N LYS A 147 -5.90 -6.80 17.71
CA LYS A 147 -5.51 -5.39 17.54
C LYS A 147 -5.94 -4.88 16.17
N ASP A 148 -6.17 -3.59 16.06
CA ASP A 148 -6.39 -2.91 14.80
C ASP A 148 -5.07 -2.84 14.01
N LEU A 149 -5.07 -3.39 12.80
CA LEU A 149 -3.93 -3.48 11.90
C LEU A 149 -3.81 -2.25 10.98
N ASP A 150 -4.92 -1.49 10.80
CA ASP A 150 -4.93 -0.27 9.98
C ASP A 150 -5.91 0.77 10.53
N LYS A 151 -5.43 1.65 11.37
CA LYS A 151 -6.23 2.72 12.01
C LYS A 151 -6.73 3.81 11.06
N LYS A 152 -6.34 3.79 9.79
CA LYS A 152 -6.66 4.85 8.83
C LYS A 152 -7.90 4.53 8.02
N ASN A 153 -8.09 3.27 7.70
CA ASN A 153 -9.18 2.82 6.84
C ASN A 153 -10.24 2.08 7.67
N PRO A 154 -11.53 2.19 7.30
CA PRO A 154 -12.58 1.42 7.96
C PRO A 154 -12.40 -0.07 7.68
N GLU A 155 -12.88 -0.92 8.59
CA GLU A 155 -12.89 -2.37 8.40
C GLU A 155 -13.87 -2.79 7.31
N ILE A 156 -14.96 -2.04 7.13
CA ILE A 156 -16.04 -2.36 6.20
C ILE A 156 -16.47 -1.09 5.47
N VAL A 157 -16.70 -1.21 4.16
CA VAL A 157 -17.30 -0.16 3.33
C VAL A 157 -18.60 -0.67 2.75
N ILE A 158 -19.71 0.06 2.94
CA ILE A 158 -21.04 -0.31 2.46
C ILE A 158 -21.64 0.81 1.63
N GLN A 159 -22.29 0.45 0.52
CA GLN A 159 -23.09 1.35 -0.32
C GLN A 159 -24.51 0.83 -0.39
N VAL A 160 -25.49 1.68 -0.10
CA VAL A 160 -26.93 1.36 -0.19
C VAL A 160 -27.55 2.18 -1.31
N ASN A 161 -28.30 1.52 -2.18
CA ASN A 161 -28.95 2.18 -3.32
C ASN A 161 -30.13 3.02 -2.86
N SER A 162 -30.00 4.33 -2.87
CA SER A 162 -31.03 5.28 -2.49
C SER A 162 -32.27 5.29 -3.44
N ALA A 163 -32.16 4.68 -4.62
CA ALA A 163 -33.23 4.66 -5.63
C ALA A 163 -34.15 3.43 -5.52
N ALA A 164 -33.83 2.46 -4.66
CA ALA A 164 -34.70 1.31 -4.42
C ALA A 164 -35.95 1.72 -3.63
N THR A 165 -37.04 0.97 -3.78
CA THR A 165 -38.31 1.23 -3.05
C THR A 165 -38.22 0.60 -1.67
N TRP A 166 -37.76 1.38 -0.70
CA TRP A 166 -37.57 0.93 0.68
C TRP A 166 -38.83 1.03 1.53
N ASN A 167 -39.01 0.07 2.43
CA ASN A 167 -39.96 0.24 3.55
C ASN A 167 -39.42 1.29 4.51
N SER A 168 -39.89 2.53 4.41
CA SER A 168 -39.46 3.65 5.24
C SER A 168 -40.34 3.91 6.46
N ARG A 169 -41.34 3.05 6.72
CA ARG A 169 -42.27 3.22 7.85
C ARG A 169 -41.68 2.83 9.19
N GLY A 170 -40.61 2.05 9.18
CA GLY A 170 -39.98 1.55 10.43
C GLY A 170 -40.82 0.51 11.19
N ASP A 171 -41.77 -0.12 10.51
CA ASP A 171 -42.65 -1.16 11.06
C ASP A 171 -42.04 -2.58 10.91
N GLY A 172 -40.99 -2.72 10.10
CA GLY A 172 -40.32 -3.99 9.83
C GLY A 172 -41.12 -4.94 8.92
N PHE A 173 -42.14 -4.43 8.24
CA PHE A 173 -43.04 -5.21 7.35
C PHE A 173 -43.14 -4.53 5.98
N PRO A 174 -42.16 -4.79 5.08
CA PRO A 174 -42.22 -4.31 3.71
C PRO A 174 -43.45 -4.86 2.99
N SER A 175 -44.11 -4.07 2.17
CA SER A 175 -45.16 -4.54 1.28
C SER A 175 -44.54 -5.33 0.11
N SER A 176 -45.39 -6.01 -0.68
CA SER A 176 -44.95 -6.85 -1.81
C SER A 176 -44.23 -6.11 -2.94
N ASN A 177 -44.04 -4.79 -2.84
CA ASN A 177 -43.29 -3.96 -3.77
C ASN A 177 -42.20 -3.13 -3.09
N GLU A 178 -41.92 -3.41 -1.82
CA GLU A 178 -40.89 -2.70 -1.02
C GLU A 178 -39.82 -3.66 -0.56
N TYR A 179 -38.61 -3.18 -0.41
CA TYR A 179 -37.47 -3.92 0.16
C TYR A 179 -37.23 -3.57 1.63
N ASP A 180 -36.73 -4.55 2.40
CA ASP A 180 -36.37 -4.37 3.80
C ASP A 180 -34.93 -3.94 3.94
N LEU A 181 -34.70 -2.70 4.38
CA LEU A 181 -33.34 -2.15 4.53
C LEU A 181 -32.52 -2.90 5.60
N GLN A 182 -33.15 -3.34 6.68
CA GLN A 182 -32.46 -4.11 7.73
C GLN A 182 -31.91 -5.42 7.14
N SER A 183 -32.67 -6.13 6.32
CA SER A 183 -32.26 -7.38 5.67
C SER A 183 -31.07 -7.14 4.72
N VAL A 184 -31.13 -6.10 3.87
CA VAL A 184 -30.05 -5.74 2.99
C VAL A 184 -28.78 -5.39 3.79
N PHE A 185 -28.90 -4.58 4.83
CA PHE A 185 -27.73 -4.18 5.61
C PHE A 185 -27.12 -5.34 6.42
N LEU A 186 -27.97 -6.27 6.89
CA LEU A 186 -27.54 -7.50 7.54
C LEU A 186 -26.71 -8.38 6.59
N HIS A 187 -27.14 -8.52 5.35
CA HIS A 187 -26.45 -9.22 4.27
C HIS A 187 -25.11 -8.57 3.95
N GLU A 188 -25.10 -7.25 3.71
CA GLU A 188 -23.90 -6.51 3.35
C GLU A 188 -22.82 -6.54 4.44
N LEU A 189 -23.24 -6.53 5.71
CA LEU A 189 -22.31 -6.77 6.81
C LEU A 189 -21.67 -8.16 6.74
N GLY A 190 -22.39 -9.19 6.29
CA GLY A 190 -21.82 -10.53 6.05
C GLY A 190 -20.64 -10.51 5.08
N HIS A 191 -20.77 -9.80 3.94
CA HIS A 191 -19.66 -9.59 3.00
C HIS A 191 -18.50 -8.82 3.64
N GLY A 192 -18.79 -7.72 4.31
CA GLY A 192 -17.77 -6.91 4.97
C GLY A 192 -17.00 -7.67 6.06
N LEU A 193 -17.66 -8.59 6.76
CA LEU A 193 -17.05 -9.45 7.78
C LEU A 193 -16.28 -10.65 7.21
N GLY A 194 -16.36 -10.89 5.90
CA GLY A 194 -15.53 -11.87 5.20
C GLY A 194 -16.25 -12.95 4.42
N PHE A 195 -17.56 -12.98 4.34
CA PHE A 195 -18.29 -13.90 3.47
C PHE A 195 -18.20 -13.40 2.02
N LEU A 196 -16.99 -13.47 1.44
CA LEU A 196 -16.67 -12.88 0.15
C LEU A 196 -15.50 -13.62 -0.51
N SER A 197 -15.70 -14.07 -1.77
CA SER A 197 -14.62 -14.57 -2.62
C SER A 197 -13.82 -13.39 -3.21
N ASN A 198 -12.53 -13.60 -3.37
CA ASN A 198 -11.65 -12.61 -4.05
C ASN A 198 -11.30 -13.05 -5.47
N ASP A 199 -12.17 -13.84 -6.09
CA ASP A 199 -12.01 -14.29 -7.46
C ASP A 199 -12.37 -13.21 -8.49
N ALA A 200 -11.92 -13.42 -9.72
CA ALA A 200 -12.33 -12.63 -10.88
C ALA A 200 -12.48 -13.54 -12.10
N TYR A 201 -13.30 -13.11 -13.06
CA TYR A 201 -13.60 -13.86 -14.25
C TYR A 201 -13.53 -12.99 -15.51
N ASP A 202 -12.78 -13.44 -16.49
CA ASP A 202 -12.72 -12.82 -17.81
C ASP A 202 -13.72 -13.54 -18.74
N PRO A 203 -14.85 -12.90 -19.10
CA PRO A 203 -15.87 -13.53 -19.93
C PRO A 203 -15.45 -13.69 -21.40
N PHE A 204 -14.46 -12.96 -21.88
CA PHE A 204 -13.99 -13.05 -23.24
C PHE A 204 -13.14 -14.31 -23.47
N PHE A 205 -12.25 -14.60 -22.52
CA PHE A 205 -11.36 -15.76 -22.60
C PHE A 205 -11.87 -16.97 -21.80
N GLY A 206 -12.89 -16.80 -20.96
CA GLY A 206 -13.38 -17.82 -20.04
C GLY A 206 -12.36 -18.18 -18.95
N LEU A 207 -11.52 -17.20 -18.54
CA LEU A 207 -10.48 -17.41 -17.56
C LEU A 207 -10.95 -16.96 -16.17
N GLY A 208 -10.80 -17.83 -15.18
CA GLY A 208 -10.90 -17.45 -13.78
C GLY A 208 -9.54 -17.05 -13.22
N SER A 209 -9.49 -16.09 -12.30
CA SER A 209 -8.31 -15.73 -11.54
C SER A 209 -8.62 -15.61 -10.04
N LEU A 210 -7.66 -16.04 -9.21
CA LEU A 210 -7.73 -15.99 -7.75
C LEU A 210 -6.30 -15.87 -7.21
N ASP A 211 -5.71 -14.70 -7.33
CA ASP A 211 -4.30 -14.50 -6.99
C ASP A 211 -4.06 -14.33 -5.50
N GLN A 212 -5.06 -13.85 -4.78
CA GLN A 212 -5.01 -13.55 -3.36
C GLN A 212 -6.17 -14.24 -2.63
N PRO A 213 -6.09 -15.57 -2.44
CA PRO A 213 -7.18 -16.33 -1.86
C PRO A 213 -7.45 -15.91 -0.41
N THR A 214 -8.74 -15.74 -0.10
CA THR A 214 -9.21 -15.45 1.27
C THR A 214 -9.41 -16.74 2.07
N PRO A 215 -9.65 -16.68 3.39
CA PRO A 215 -10.15 -17.83 4.14
C PRO A 215 -11.43 -18.40 3.55
N PHE A 216 -12.32 -17.56 3.02
CA PHE A 216 -13.54 -18.00 2.33
C PHE A 216 -13.20 -18.87 1.11
N ASP A 217 -12.33 -18.41 0.23
CA ASP A 217 -11.91 -19.14 -0.97
C ASP A 217 -11.26 -20.49 -0.65
N ALA A 218 -10.55 -20.56 0.47
CA ALA A 218 -9.84 -21.77 0.89
C ALA A 218 -10.77 -22.91 1.32
N TYR A 219 -12.04 -22.61 1.63
CA TYR A 219 -13.06 -23.61 1.93
C TYR A 219 -13.92 -23.98 0.72
N LEU A 220 -13.80 -23.27 -0.40
CA LEU A 220 -14.55 -23.60 -1.63
C LEU A 220 -13.93 -24.81 -2.33
N GLN A 221 -14.78 -25.74 -2.75
CA GLN A 221 -14.38 -26.93 -3.48
C GLN A 221 -15.27 -27.15 -4.69
N THR A 222 -14.69 -27.68 -5.76
CA THR A 222 -15.41 -28.25 -6.91
C THR A 222 -16.12 -29.53 -6.50
N SER A 223 -17.06 -30.02 -7.33
CA SER A 223 -17.81 -31.24 -7.08
C SER A 223 -16.93 -32.48 -6.96
N ASP A 224 -15.77 -32.50 -7.62
CA ASP A 224 -14.77 -33.56 -7.53
C ASP A 224 -13.82 -33.43 -6.32
N GLY A 225 -14.04 -32.42 -5.45
CA GLY A 225 -13.35 -32.25 -4.18
C GLY A 225 -12.04 -31.44 -4.23
N ARG A 226 -11.67 -30.87 -5.39
CA ARG A 226 -10.50 -29.99 -5.49
C ARG A 226 -10.85 -28.62 -4.92
N ARG A 227 -9.94 -28.05 -4.12
CA ARG A 227 -10.15 -26.71 -3.58
C ARG A 227 -10.02 -25.66 -4.67
N LEU A 228 -10.88 -24.62 -4.62
CA LEU A 228 -10.83 -23.50 -5.55
C LEU A 228 -9.44 -22.81 -5.53
N ALA A 229 -8.92 -22.58 -4.33
CA ALA A 229 -7.61 -21.97 -4.13
C ALA A 229 -6.43 -22.81 -4.66
N ASP A 230 -6.62 -24.08 -5.01
CA ASP A 230 -5.60 -24.97 -5.55
C ASP A 230 -5.65 -25.04 -7.10
N LEU A 231 -6.67 -24.45 -7.75
CA LEU A 231 -6.77 -24.45 -9.22
C LEU A 231 -5.79 -23.45 -9.87
N PRO A 232 -5.31 -23.66 -11.11
CA PRO A 232 -4.45 -22.74 -11.84
C PRO A 232 -5.03 -21.31 -11.97
N THR A 233 -4.23 -20.26 -11.70
CA THR A 233 -4.65 -18.86 -11.82
C THR A 233 -3.64 -18.04 -12.65
N PRO A 234 -4.10 -17.28 -13.68
CA PRO A 234 -5.40 -17.42 -14.30
C PRO A 234 -5.52 -18.71 -15.11
N SER A 235 -6.73 -19.31 -15.19
CA SER A 235 -6.94 -20.50 -16.02
C SER A 235 -8.38 -20.68 -16.45
N LYS A 236 -8.59 -21.44 -17.57
CA LYS A 236 -9.92 -21.92 -18.00
C LYS A 236 -10.52 -22.89 -16.98
N GLU A 237 -9.71 -23.69 -16.32
CA GLU A 237 -10.14 -24.64 -15.30
C GLU A 237 -10.79 -23.94 -14.12
N LEU A 238 -10.15 -22.86 -13.64
CA LEU A 238 -10.73 -22.00 -12.62
C LEU A 238 -11.99 -21.30 -13.14
N GLY A 239 -11.98 -20.78 -14.38
CA GLY A 239 -13.17 -20.20 -14.99
C GLY A 239 -14.38 -21.14 -15.05
N ILE A 240 -14.14 -22.42 -15.39
CA ILE A 240 -15.18 -23.47 -15.36
C ILE A 240 -15.67 -23.67 -13.92
N ALA A 241 -14.77 -23.75 -12.92
CA ALA A 241 -15.16 -23.93 -11.53
C ALA A 241 -16.07 -22.79 -11.03
N LEU A 242 -15.77 -21.54 -11.42
CA LEU A 242 -16.56 -20.35 -11.04
C LEU A 242 -17.96 -20.31 -11.68
N THR A 243 -18.22 -21.09 -12.73
CA THR A 243 -19.46 -21.06 -13.50
C THR A 243 -20.21 -22.39 -13.53
N THR A 244 -19.80 -23.37 -12.71
CA THR A 244 -20.47 -24.68 -12.70
C THR A 244 -21.03 -25.07 -11.34
N SER A 245 -20.18 -25.53 -10.43
CA SER A 245 -20.63 -25.99 -9.12
C SER A 245 -19.50 -25.92 -8.10
N LEU A 246 -19.68 -25.07 -7.11
CA LEU A 246 -18.84 -25.01 -5.93
C LEU A 246 -19.65 -25.35 -4.69
N VAL A 247 -18.96 -25.95 -3.72
CA VAL A 247 -19.54 -26.31 -2.42
C VAL A 247 -18.60 -25.87 -1.31
N TRP A 248 -19.16 -25.61 -0.13
CA TRP A 248 -18.39 -25.31 1.08
C TRP A 248 -17.86 -26.59 1.71
N SER A 249 -16.60 -26.61 2.11
CA SER A 249 -15.93 -27.80 2.68
C SER A 249 -15.63 -27.69 4.18
N GLY A 250 -15.99 -26.56 4.84
CA GLY A 250 -15.75 -26.37 6.25
C GLY A 250 -16.63 -27.27 7.13
N ALA A 251 -16.02 -27.83 8.18
CA ALA A 251 -16.69 -28.83 9.01
C ALA A 251 -17.91 -28.31 9.76
N GLN A 252 -17.85 -27.03 10.22
CA GLN A 252 -18.96 -26.42 10.94
C GLN A 252 -20.11 -26.11 9.97
N GLY A 253 -19.83 -25.57 8.78
CA GLY A 253 -20.81 -25.34 7.74
C GLY A 253 -21.49 -26.62 7.27
N ILE A 254 -20.74 -27.69 7.05
CA ILE A 254 -21.30 -29.02 6.71
C ILE A 254 -22.23 -29.52 7.83
N LYS A 255 -21.78 -29.42 9.06
CA LYS A 255 -22.60 -29.85 10.23
C LYS A 255 -23.90 -29.04 10.34
N ALA A 256 -23.83 -27.73 10.18
CA ALA A 256 -25.00 -26.85 10.22
C ALA A 256 -25.99 -27.15 9.07
N ASN A 257 -25.48 -27.59 7.92
CA ASN A 257 -26.29 -27.99 6.76
C ASN A 257 -26.66 -29.50 6.77
N GLY A 258 -26.87 -30.05 7.95
CA GLY A 258 -27.35 -31.46 8.09
C GLY A 258 -26.38 -32.52 7.59
N GLY A 259 -25.07 -32.23 7.55
CA GLY A 259 -24.02 -33.15 7.08
C GLY A 259 -23.77 -33.10 5.56
N VAL A 260 -24.46 -32.24 4.84
CA VAL A 260 -24.29 -32.01 3.40
C VAL A 260 -23.43 -30.78 3.15
N LYS A 261 -22.51 -30.82 2.20
CA LYS A 261 -21.72 -29.63 1.80
C LYS A 261 -22.65 -28.56 1.27
N PRO A 262 -22.67 -27.34 1.86
CA PRO A 262 -23.47 -26.22 1.36
C PRO A 262 -23.09 -25.87 -0.07
N LYS A 263 -24.09 -25.67 -0.92
CA LYS A 263 -23.90 -25.29 -2.31
C LYS A 263 -23.77 -23.78 -2.44
N MET A 264 -22.78 -23.34 -3.24
CA MET A 264 -22.55 -21.93 -3.52
C MET A 264 -23.23 -21.50 -4.81
N TYR A 265 -23.51 -20.21 -4.92
CA TYR A 265 -24.09 -19.62 -6.12
C TYR A 265 -23.06 -19.53 -7.23
N THR A 266 -23.22 -20.36 -8.25
CA THR A 266 -22.33 -20.46 -9.42
C THR A 266 -23.15 -20.56 -10.69
N PRO A 267 -23.80 -19.46 -11.12
CA PRO A 267 -24.60 -19.45 -12.35
C PRO A 267 -23.71 -19.70 -13.57
N SER A 268 -24.30 -20.24 -14.63
CA SER A 268 -23.58 -20.53 -15.88
C SER A 268 -22.98 -19.28 -16.56
N ARG A 269 -23.50 -18.11 -16.26
CA ARG A 269 -22.94 -16.82 -16.59
C ARG A 269 -22.41 -16.19 -15.32
N TYR A 270 -21.10 -15.94 -15.25
CA TYR A 270 -20.49 -15.31 -14.08
C TYR A 270 -21.05 -13.90 -13.87
N GLU A 271 -21.47 -13.61 -12.66
CA GLU A 271 -22.01 -12.34 -12.19
C GLU A 271 -21.05 -11.72 -11.18
N SER A 272 -20.35 -10.66 -11.59
CA SER A 272 -19.36 -9.99 -10.74
C SER A 272 -20.02 -9.45 -9.46
N GLY A 273 -19.43 -9.78 -8.30
CA GLY A 273 -19.94 -9.39 -6.98
C GLY A 273 -21.03 -10.31 -6.43
N SER A 274 -21.50 -11.30 -7.22
CA SER A 274 -22.51 -12.27 -6.78
C SER A 274 -22.03 -13.71 -6.87
N SER A 275 -21.52 -14.11 -8.03
CA SER A 275 -21.03 -15.48 -8.22
C SER A 275 -19.98 -15.82 -7.16
N THR A 276 -20.05 -17.05 -6.66
CA THR A 276 -19.14 -17.60 -5.64
C THR A 276 -19.25 -17.01 -4.23
N SER A 277 -19.62 -15.75 -4.12
CA SER A 277 -19.73 -15.01 -2.84
C SER A 277 -21.09 -15.16 -2.15
N HIS A 278 -21.96 -16.05 -2.64
CA HIS A 278 -23.30 -16.27 -2.11
C HIS A 278 -23.62 -17.77 -1.99
N LEU A 279 -24.60 -18.07 -1.14
CA LEU A 279 -25.26 -19.38 -1.11
C LEU A 279 -26.14 -19.55 -2.35
N ASP A 280 -26.28 -20.81 -2.81
CA ASP A 280 -27.08 -21.14 -4.00
C ASP A 280 -28.55 -20.70 -3.84
N GLU A 281 -29.00 -19.78 -4.66
CA GLU A 281 -30.35 -19.21 -4.63
C GLU A 281 -31.42 -20.29 -4.65
N ALA A 282 -31.31 -21.24 -5.60
CA ALA A 282 -32.31 -22.31 -5.76
C ALA A 282 -32.39 -23.26 -4.55
N THR A 283 -31.31 -23.39 -3.80
CA THR A 283 -31.26 -24.26 -2.61
C THR A 283 -31.72 -23.53 -1.34
N PHE A 284 -31.39 -22.27 -1.18
CA PHE A 284 -31.48 -21.56 0.11
C PHE A 284 -32.52 -20.43 0.14
N SER A 285 -32.97 -19.88 -1.00
CA SER A 285 -33.94 -18.77 -1.02
C SER A 285 -35.27 -19.06 -0.29
N LYS A 286 -35.62 -20.32 -0.11
CA LYS A 286 -36.85 -20.75 0.57
C LYS A 286 -36.57 -21.40 1.93
N SER A 287 -35.35 -21.36 2.41
CA SER A 287 -34.96 -22.06 3.65
C SER A 287 -35.20 -21.24 4.93
N GLY A 288 -35.64 -19.99 4.81
CA GLY A 288 -35.92 -19.11 5.94
C GLY A 288 -34.65 -18.60 6.63
N ALA A 289 -34.20 -19.27 7.68
CA ALA A 289 -33.08 -18.77 8.50
C ALA A 289 -31.74 -18.70 7.73
N ASP A 290 -31.52 -19.50 6.70
CA ASP A 290 -30.24 -19.59 5.97
C ASP A 290 -30.25 -18.84 4.62
N SER A 291 -31.29 -18.04 4.33
CA SER A 291 -31.41 -17.28 3.07
C SER A 291 -30.63 -15.97 3.05
N VAL A 292 -30.10 -15.50 4.18
CA VAL A 292 -29.52 -14.15 4.28
C VAL A 292 -28.36 -13.88 3.30
N MET A 293 -27.60 -14.89 2.91
CA MET A 293 -26.50 -14.77 1.96
C MET A 293 -26.83 -15.37 0.59
N THR A 294 -28.10 -15.41 0.19
CA THR A 294 -28.48 -15.63 -1.23
C THR A 294 -28.29 -14.32 -2.02
N PRO A 295 -28.05 -14.39 -3.36
CA PRO A 295 -27.67 -13.21 -4.15
C PRO A 295 -28.79 -12.19 -4.37
N SER A 296 -30.05 -12.53 -4.06
CA SER A 296 -31.19 -11.63 -4.26
C SER A 296 -32.09 -11.54 -3.04
N LEU A 297 -32.76 -10.41 -2.90
CA LEU A 297 -33.84 -10.19 -1.95
C LEU A 297 -35.11 -9.84 -2.72
N ASP A 298 -36.18 -10.60 -2.52
CA ASP A 298 -37.47 -10.31 -3.13
C ASP A 298 -38.22 -9.18 -2.41
N PRO A 299 -39.06 -8.41 -3.11
CA PRO A 299 -39.93 -7.44 -2.45
C PRO A 299 -40.84 -8.14 -1.43
N GLY A 300 -40.92 -7.62 -0.23
CA GLY A 300 -41.65 -8.21 0.90
C GLY A 300 -40.86 -9.26 1.69
N GLU A 301 -39.68 -9.67 1.23
CA GLU A 301 -38.84 -10.63 1.93
C GLU A 301 -38.10 -9.97 3.10
N ILE A 302 -37.92 -10.74 4.19
CA ILE A 302 -37.30 -10.23 5.44
C ILE A 302 -36.31 -11.25 5.99
N PHE A 303 -35.08 -10.77 6.27
CA PHE A 303 -34.07 -11.49 7.05
C PHE A 303 -33.79 -10.73 8.34
N LYS A 304 -33.97 -11.37 9.48
CA LYS A 304 -33.75 -10.75 10.79
C LYS A 304 -32.68 -11.45 11.62
N GLU A 305 -32.05 -12.47 11.09
CA GLU A 305 -30.97 -13.24 11.73
C GLU A 305 -29.98 -13.74 10.65
N PRO A 306 -28.68 -13.91 10.97
CA PRO A 306 -27.71 -14.42 10.00
C PRO A 306 -27.94 -15.88 9.60
N GLY A 307 -28.69 -16.63 10.41
CA GLY A 307 -28.90 -18.07 10.24
C GLY A 307 -27.75 -18.94 10.76
N PRO A 308 -28.05 -20.18 11.13
CA PRO A 308 -27.05 -21.10 11.68
C PRO A 308 -25.97 -21.50 10.68
N LEU A 309 -26.31 -21.62 9.40
CA LEU A 309 -25.36 -21.99 8.36
C LEU A 309 -24.30 -20.90 8.15
N LEU A 310 -24.73 -19.65 7.96
CA LEU A 310 -23.79 -18.53 7.79
C LEU A 310 -22.84 -18.41 8.97
N LEU A 311 -23.36 -18.47 10.20
CA LEU A 311 -22.54 -18.36 11.42
C LEU A 311 -21.54 -19.51 11.52
N ALA A 312 -21.91 -20.72 11.14
CA ALA A 312 -21.03 -21.88 11.12
C ALA A 312 -19.92 -21.75 10.05
N MET A 313 -20.24 -21.24 8.86
CA MET A 313 -19.27 -20.99 7.81
C MET A 313 -18.29 -19.87 8.21
N MET A 314 -18.77 -18.83 8.88
CA MET A 314 -17.89 -17.77 9.43
C MET A 314 -16.98 -18.27 10.55
N GLU A 315 -17.43 -19.24 11.34
CA GLU A 315 -16.56 -19.88 12.35
C GLU A 315 -15.52 -20.78 11.70
N ASP A 316 -15.82 -21.47 10.61
CA ASP A 316 -14.82 -22.21 9.81
C ASP A 316 -13.69 -21.26 9.37
N MET A 317 -14.00 -20.03 8.90
CA MET A 317 -13.00 -19.06 8.43
C MET A 317 -12.04 -18.56 9.52
N ARG A 318 -12.35 -18.75 10.79
CA ARG A 318 -11.48 -18.45 11.93
C ARG A 318 -10.43 -19.54 12.18
N ASN A 319 -10.55 -20.65 11.50
CA ASN A 319 -9.67 -21.81 11.66
C ASN A 319 -8.77 -21.98 10.43
N LYS A 320 -7.73 -22.78 10.58
CA LYS A 320 -6.89 -23.15 9.45
C LYS A 320 -7.67 -24.07 8.51
N PRO A 321 -7.83 -23.72 7.22
CA PRO A 321 -8.51 -24.60 6.26
C PRO A 321 -7.77 -25.94 6.14
N PRO A 322 -8.49 -27.03 5.79
CA PRO A 322 -7.86 -28.31 5.46
C PRO A 322 -6.83 -28.11 4.34
N VAL A 323 -5.65 -28.65 4.51
CA VAL A 323 -4.62 -28.66 3.45
C VAL A 323 -5.08 -29.65 2.38
N GLY A 324 -5.07 -29.25 1.11
CA GLY A 324 -5.32 -30.17 0.00
C GLY A 324 -4.30 -31.31 -0.01
N VAL A 325 -4.70 -32.48 -0.47
CA VAL A 325 -3.78 -33.62 -0.60
C VAL A 325 -2.87 -33.35 -1.79
N ALA A 326 -1.56 -33.30 -1.55
CA ALA A 326 -0.59 -33.17 -2.64
C ALA A 326 -0.60 -34.45 -3.49
N THR A 327 -0.68 -34.30 -4.81
CA THR A 327 -0.60 -35.39 -5.79
C THR A 327 0.78 -35.48 -6.43
N ASP A 328 1.58 -34.40 -6.37
CA ASP A 328 2.90 -34.30 -6.99
C ASP A 328 3.96 -33.76 -6.03
N LEU A 329 5.20 -34.02 -6.33
CA LEU A 329 6.33 -33.32 -5.71
C LEU A 329 6.33 -31.84 -6.13
N PRO A 330 6.73 -30.92 -5.27
CA PRO A 330 6.84 -29.51 -5.67
C PRO A 330 7.89 -29.35 -6.78
N PHE A 331 7.62 -28.42 -7.71
CA PHE A 331 8.69 -27.88 -8.54
C PHE A 331 9.62 -26.99 -7.71
N SER A 332 10.80 -26.68 -8.25
CA SER A 332 11.72 -25.74 -7.61
C SER A 332 11.03 -24.39 -7.37
N PRO A 333 11.30 -23.73 -6.23
CA PRO A 333 11.01 -22.32 -6.08
C PRO A 333 11.62 -21.53 -7.23
N ARG A 334 10.94 -20.49 -7.68
CA ARG A 334 11.38 -19.67 -8.83
C ARG A 334 12.10 -18.42 -8.33
N ASN A 335 12.91 -17.83 -9.19
CA ASN A 335 13.52 -16.51 -8.98
C ASN A 335 14.24 -16.37 -7.63
N ALA A 336 14.97 -17.41 -7.21
CA ALA A 336 15.68 -17.40 -5.94
C ALA A 336 16.86 -16.41 -5.98
N GLN A 337 16.89 -15.49 -5.03
CA GLN A 337 17.83 -14.37 -4.95
C GLN A 337 18.34 -14.16 -3.54
N ALA A 338 19.55 -13.63 -3.43
CA ALA A 338 20.17 -13.27 -2.16
C ALA A 338 20.57 -11.79 -2.16
N PHE A 339 20.14 -11.06 -1.13
CA PHE A 339 20.45 -9.64 -0.96
C PHE A 339 21.43 -9.45 0.18
N THR A 340 22.39 -8.56 -0.05
CA THR A 340 23.44 -8.22 0.91
C THR A 340 22.87 -7.50 2.13
N ALA A 341 23.20 -7.98 3.33
CA ALA A 341 22.91 -7.33 4.60
C ALA A 341 24.09 -7.44 5.57
N ASN A 342 24.03 -6.77 6.74
CA ASN A 342 25.10 -6.82 7.74
C ASN A 342 25.13 -8.18 8.44
N ALA A 343 26.25 -8.88 8.33
CA ALA A 343 26.45 -10.23 8.87
C ALA A 343 25.29 -11.19 8.55
N SER A 344 24.60 -10.95 7.43
CA SER A 344 23.37 -11.66 7.05
C SER A 344 23.12 -11.54 5.55
N ALA A 345 22.17 -12.34 5.04
CA ALA A 345 21.62 -12.26 3.71
C ALA A 345 20.10 -12.45 3.76
N LEU A 346 19.35 -11.65 3.01
CA LEU A 346 17.93 -11.86 2.80
C LEU A 346 17.74 -12.71 1.55
N ILE A 347 17.09 -13.86 1.68
CA ILE A 347 16.85 -14.79 0.57
C ILE A 347 15.38 -14.65 0.19
N ALA A 348 15.13 -14.14 -1.02
CA ALA A 348 13.81 -14.01 -1.60
C ALA A 348 13.63 -15.01 -2.74
N PHE A 349 12.42 -15.50 -2.93
CA PHE A 349 12.05 -16.43 -3.98
C PHE A 349 10.54 -16.42 -4.21
N ASP A 350 10.12 -16.82 -5.39
CA ASP A 350 8.72 -17.08 -5.70
C ASP A 350 8.35 -18.53 -5.40
N PRO A 351 7.09 -18.80 -5.09
CA PRO A 351 6.58 -20.15 -4.98
C PRO A 351 6.81 -20.97 -6.26
N PRO A 352 6.82 -22.32 -6.15
CA PRO A 352 6.80 -23.20 -7.30
C PRO A 352 5.60 -22.94 -8.23
N ALA A 353 5.75 -23.25 -9.51
CA ALA A 353 4.67 -23.08 -10.49
C ALA A 353 3.46 -24.02 -10.26
N ASN A 354 3.67 -25.18 -9.62
CA ASN A 354 2.65 -26.21 -9.43
C ASN A 354 2.10 -26.27 -8.00
N LEU A 355 1.95 -25.15 -7.30
CA LEU A 355 1.45 -25.08 -5.92
C LEU A 355 0.15 -25.87 -5.66
N ARG A 356 -0.61 -26.19 -6.69
CA ARG A 356 -1.96 -26.70 -6.63
C ARG A 356 -2.06 -28.20 -6.65
N THR A 357 -1.17 -28.85 -7.40
CA THR A 357 -1.03 -30.31 -7.38
C THR A 357 0.02 -30.75 -6.37
N ALA A 358 0.85 -29.81 -5.92
CA ALA A 358 1.99 -30.07 -5.04
C ALA A 358 2.08 -29.03 -3.92
N GLN A 359 1.05 -28.96 -3.08
CA GLN A 359 1.01 -28.00 -1.97
C GLN A 359 2.27 -28.02 -1.14
N VAL A 360 2.92 -26.85 -1.04
CA VAL A 360 4.14 -26.68 -0.26
C VAL A 360 3.79 -26.51 1.22
N THR A 361 4.37 -27.36 2.07
CA THR A 361 4.20 -27.30 3.52
C THR A 361 5.32 -26.52 4.21
N GLU A 362 6.52 -26.47 3.63
CA GLU A 362 7.65 -25.67 4.11
C GLU A 362 8.65 -25.40 2.99
N TYR A 363 9.41 -24.32 3.15
CA TYR A 363 10.62 -24.05 2.38
C TYR A 363 11.86 -24.28 3.25
N VAL A 364 12.95 -24.78 2.66
CA VAL A 364 14.23 -24.94 3.33
C VAL A 364 15.29 -24.15 2.57
N VAL A 365 15.86 -23.16 3.25
CA VAL A 365 16.98 -22.37 2.73
C VAL A 365 18.27 -22.93 3.33
N LYS A 366 19.19 -23.39 2.47
CA LYS A 366 20.48 -23.96 2.88
C LYS A 366 21.63 -23.07 2.42
N ASN A 367 22.51 -22.74 3.32
CA ASN A 367 23.79 -22.11 3.00
C ASN A 367 24.74 -23.20 2.45
N LEU A 368 25.08 -23.11 1.17
CA LEU A 368 25.89 -24.14 0.51
C LEU A 368 27.36 -24.20 1.01
N LYS A 369 27.86 -23.09 1.59
CA LYS A 369 29.22 -23.05 2.17
C LYS A 369 29.32 -23.68 3.55
N THR A 370 28.30 -23.49 4.40
CA THR A 370 28.33 -23.95 5.80
C THR A 370 27.46 -25.18 6.04
N GLY A 371 26.58 -25.53 5.11
CA GLY A 371 25.60 -26.59 5.24
C GLY A 371 24.43 -26.29 6.19
N ILE A 372 24.40 -25.10 6.81
CA ILE A 372 23.35 -24.71 7.75
C ILE A 372 22.03 -24.48 6.97
N GLU A 373 20.96 -25.05 7.49
CA GLU A 373 19.61 -24.95 6.94
C GLU A 373 18.71 -24.10 7.83
N LYS A 374 17.82 -23.35 7.21
CA LYS A 374 16.73 -22.64 7.88
C LYS A 374 15.39 -22.95 7.20
N LYS A 375 14.41 -23.38 8.00
CA LYS A 375 13.04 -23.64 7.57
C LYS A 375 12.22 -22.36 7.61
N ALA A 376 11.31 -22.19 6.66
CA ALA A 376 10.40 -21.07 6.56
C ALA A 376 9.07 -21.49 5.91
N GLN A 377 8.01 -20.74 6.18
CA GLN A 377 6.69 -20.95 5.57
C GLN A 377 6.51 -20.10 4.31
N SER A 378 7.28 -19.03 4.17
CA SER A 378 7.17 -18.08 3.05
C SER A 378 8.51 -17.39 2.78
N SER A 379 8.61 -16.76 1.63
CA SER A 379 9.64 -15.77 1.26
C SER A 379 9.25 -14.38 1.81
N PRO A 380 10.23 -13.50 2.13
CA PRO A 380 11.67 -13.75 2.14
C PRO A 380 12.19 -14.36 3.45
N VAL A 381 13.38 -14.96 3.43
CA VAL A 381 14.01 -15.59 4.58
C VAL A 381 15.32 -14.87 4.93
N LEU A 382 15.43 -14.32 6.14
CA LEU A 382 16.67 -13.70 6.61
C LEU A 382 17.61 -14.77 7.21
N ILE A 383 18.81 -14.93 6.64
CA ILE A 383 19.89 -15.78 7.14
C ILE A 383 20.91 -14.91 7.87
N THR A 384 21.08 -15.15 9.17
CA THR A 384 22.00 -14.41 10.06
C THR A 384 23.27 -15.19 10.36
N GLY A 385 24.24 -14.57 11.06
CA GLY A 385 25.47 -15.22 11.49
C GLY A 385 26.52 -15.37 10.39
N LEU A 386 26.39 -14.64 9.29
CA LEU A 386 27.34 -14.65 8.19
C LEU A 386 28.52 -13.70 8.48
N LYS A 387 29.70 -14.00 7.91
CA LYS A 387 30.87 -13.14 8.01
C LYS A 387 30.85 -12.10 6.87
N ASN A 388 30.88 -10.81 7.21
CA ASN A 388 31.03 -9.73 6.23
C ASN A 388 32.32 -9.94 5.39
N GLY A 389 32.25 -9.60 4.11
CA GLY A 389 33.35 -9.78 3.16
C GLY A 389 33.55 -11.22 2.64
N THR A 390 32.72 -12.17 3.08
CA THR A 390 32.79 -13.57 2.62
C THR A 390 31.66 -13.88 1.66
N SER A 391 31.96 -14.53 0.54
CA SER A 391 30.94 -14.93 -0.45
C SER A 391 30.19 -16.17 0.02
N TYR A 392 28.85 -16.13 -0.14
CA TYR A 392 27.91 -17.21 0.16
C TYR A 392 26.95 -17.42 -1.00
N THR A 393 26.56 -18.67 -1.22
CA THR A 393 25.51 -19.08 -2.14
C THR A 393 24.49 -19.91 -1.36
N PHE A 394 23.23 -19.77 -1.69
CA PHE A 394 22.15 -20.47 -1.03
C PHE A 394 21.38 -21.33 -2.01
N SER A 395 20.80 -22.42 -1.53
CA SER A 395 19.75 -23.17 -2.21
C SER A 395 18.44 -23.03 -1.47
N VAL A 396 17.36 -23.02 -2.22
CA VAL A 396 15.98 -23.00 -1.70
C VAL A 396 15.25 -24.21 -2.26
N ILE A 397 14.69 -25.03 -1.41
CA ILE A 397 13.84 -26.17 -1.78
C ILE A 397 12.45 -26.00 -1.18
N ALA A 398 11.42 -26.39 -1.92
CA ALA A 398 10.06 -26.54 -1.43
C ALA A 398 9.81 -27.98 -1.00
N ARG A 399 9.04 -28.18 0.07
CA ARG A 399 8.67 -29.51 0.59
C ARG A 399 7.16 -29.66 0.73
N ASN A 400 6.69 -30.87 0.51
CA ASN A 400 5.34 -31.31 0.85
C ASN A 400 5.36 -32.71 1.47
N SER A 401 4.19 -33.32 1.67
CA SER A 401 4.05 -34.66 2.26
C SER A 401 4.70 -35.77 1.42
N LEU A 402 4.89 -35.57 0.11
CA LEU A 402 5.48 -36.53 -0.80
C LEU A 402 7.01 -36.43 -0.88
N GLY A 403 7.58 -35.25 -0.55
CA GLY A 403 9.02 -35.05 -0.59
C GLY A 403 9.45 -33.61 -0.86
N SER A 404 10.64 -33.48 -1.47
CA SER A 404 11.30 -32.21 -1.74
C SER A 404 11.43 -31.93 -3.23
N SER A 405 11.38 -30.65 -3.60
CA SER A 405 11.71 -30.19 -4.94
C SER A 405 13.20 -30.30 -5.24
N GLU A 406 13.58 -30.15 -6.51
CA GLU A 406 14.92 -29.75 -6.90
C GLU A 406 15.25 -28.37 -6.31
N PRO A 407 16.54 -28.07 -6.00
CA PRO A 407 16.95 -26.82 -5.41
C PRO A 407 16.99 -25.67 -6.44
N ALA A 408 16.43 -24.52 -6.09
CA ALA A 408 16.71 -23.25 -6.75
C ALA A 408 17.96 -22.63 -6.11
N ILE A 409 18.94 -22.24 -6.92
CA ILE A 409 20.23 -21.74 -6.45
C ILE A 409 20.31 -20.23 -6.64
N THR A 410 20.69 -19.49 -5.59
CA THR A 410 20.90 -18.04 -5.70
C THR A 410 22.23 -17.71 -6.37
N LYS A 411 22.33 -16.50 -6.93
CA LYS A 411 23.67 -15.94 -7.23
C LYS A 411 24.45 -15.73 -5.92
N PRO A 412 25.79 -15.72 -5.96
CA PRO A 412 26.61 -15.43 -4.79
C PRO A 412 26.33 -14.03 -4.21
N VAL A 413 26.33 -13.93 -2.89
CA VAL A 413 26.17 -12.69 -2.14
C VAL A 413 27.30 -12.50 -1.15
N ILE A 414 27.76 -11.27 -0.95
CA ILE A 414 28.81 -10.92 0.00
C ILE A 414 28.19 -9.99 1.06
N PRO A 415 27.92 -10.48 2.28
CA PRO A 415 27.47 -9.63 3.38
C PRO A 415 28.44 -8.47 3.63
N GLN A 416 27.89 -7.29 3.96
CA GLN A 416 28.64 -6.07 4.22
C GLN A 416 28.14 -5.40 5.50
N PRO A 417 28.97 -4.62 6.22
CA PRO A 417 28.55 -3.87 7.39
C PRO A 417 27.33 -2.99 7.07
N ALA A 418 26.40 -2.85 8.00
CA ALA A 418 25.29 -1.91 7.87
C ALA A 418 25.82 -0.47 7.72
N TRP A 419 25.02 0.38 7.10
CA TRP A 419 25.30 1.82 7.15
C TRP A 419 25.12 2.30 8.59
N ASN A 420 26.09 3.07 9.08
CA ASN A 420 25.96 3.68 10.39
C ASN A 420 24.85 4.70 10.38
N SER A 421 23.92 4.59 11.32
CA SER A 421 22.81 5.51 11.45
C SER A 421 22.91 6.37 12.70
N SER A 422 22.44 7.61 12.61
CA SER A 422 22.27 8.50 13.73
C SER A 422 20.92 9.21 13.63
N VAL A 423 20.17 9.21 14.73
CA VAL A 423 18.84 9.85 14.76
C VAL A 423 19.04 11.37 14.68
N LEU A 424 18.41 12.00 13.68
CA LEU A 424 18.37 13.44 13.53
C LEU A 424 17.27 14.05 14.41
N ASP A 425 16.09 13.48 14.35
CA ASP A 425 14.97 13.87 15.21
C ASP A 425 14.20 12.63 15.68
N SER A 426 14.04 12.51 17.00
CA SER A 426 13.28 11.43 17.62
C SER A 426 11.81 11.78 17.86
N ALA A 427 11.45 13.06 17.74
CA ALA A 427 10.11 13.57 17.94
C ALA A 427 9.29 13.60 16.65
N ALA A 428 9.97 13.67 15.48
CA ALA A 428 9.35 13.72 14.17
C ALA A 428 9.55 12.41 13.41
N ASP A 429 8.56 11.97 12.66
CA ASP A 429 8.62 10.78 11.82
C ASP A 429 9.29 11.04 10.47
N GLY A 430 9.33 12.30 10.01
CA GLY A 430 10.00 12.69 8.77
C GLY A 430 9.47 11.93 7.54
N LYS A 431 8.17 11.76 7.41
CA LYS A 431 7.56 11.06 6.26
C LYS A 431 7.91 11.70 4.93
N THR A 432 7.99 13.03 4.91
CA THR A 432 8.50 13.78 3.75
C THR A 432 9.71 14.59 4.16
N VAL A 433 10.72 14.58 3.32
CA VAL A 433 12.00 15.26 3.58
C VAL A 433 12.54 15.94 2.32
N ALA A 434 13.15 17.08 2.48
CA ALA A 434 13.95 17.74 1.46
C ALA A 434 15.27 18.22 2.06
N SER A 435 16.33 18.29 1.27
CA SER A 435 17.61 18.74 1.73
C SER A 435 18.31 19.63 0.71
N THR A 436 19.12 20.55 1.20
CA THR A 436 19.98 21.40 0.36
C THR A 436 21.20 21.89 1.16
N THR A 437 22.08 22.61 0.48
CA THR A 437 23.18 23.34 1.14
C THR A 437 22.81 24.81 1.21
N PHE A 438 22.76 25.34 2.42
CA PHE A 438 22.44 26.76 2.71
C PHE A 438 23.60 27.40 3.49
N ASN A 439 24.12 28.50 2.99
CA ASN A 439 25.29 29.20 3.56
C ASN A 439 26.51 28.26 3.80
N GLY A 440 26.72 27.33 2.84
CA GLY A 440 27.79 26.32 2.91
C GLY A 440 27.55 25.19 3.92
N LYS A 441 26.37 25.13 4.54
CA LYS A 441 26.03 24.15 5.55
C LYS A 441 24.77 23.37 5.16
N PRO A 442 24.61 22.10 5.61
CA PRO A 442 23.40 21.33 5.33
C PRO A 442 22.16 21.92 6.00
N ALA A 443 21.06 21.95 5.24
CA ALA A 443 19.73 22.30 5.71
C ALA A 443 18.75 21.21 5.26
N ILE A 444 17.84 20.80 6.15
CA ILE A 444 16.88 19.74 5.96
C ILE A 444 15.50 20.23 6.40
N ALA A 445 14.53 20.25 5.50
CA ALA A 445 13.12 20.41 5.86
C ALA A 445 12.45 19.04 5.93
N TYR A 446 11.55 18.84 6.89
CA TYR A 446 10.87 17.59 7.13
C TYR A 446 9.54 17.81 7.86
N THR A 447 8.61 16.88 7.67
CA THR A 447 7.32 16.90 8.35
C THR A 447 7.35 16.17 9.69
N ASP A 448 6.47 16.56 10.57
CA ASP A 448 6.09 15.80 11.76
C ASP A 448 4.59 15.51 11.67
N THR A 449 4.24 14.29 11.23
CA THR A 449 2.82 13.94 10.99
C THR A 449 1.99 13.88 12.26
N LYS A 450 2.62 13.81 13.44
CA LYS A 450 1.90 13.80 14.72
C LYS A 450 1.38 15.19 15.10
N SER A 451 2.20 16.24 14.84
CA SER A 451 1.79 17.61 15.10
C SER A 451 1.22 18.33 13.87
N GLY A 452 1.43 17.77 12.68
CA GLY A 452 1.13 18.43 11.41
C GLY A 452 2.12 19.53 11.02
N ASP A 453 3.25 19.65 11.73
CA ASP A 453 4.20 20.75 11.57
C ASP A 453 5.22 20.49 10.46
N LEU A 454 5.65 21.56 9.81
CA LEU A 454 6.85 21.60 8.98
C LEU A 454 8.03 22.11 9.81
N LYS A 455 9.14 21.36 9.81
CA LYS A 455 10.36 21.67 10.59
C LYS A 455 11.57 21.89 9.70
N LEU A 456 12.53 22.67 10.19
CA LEU A 456 13.83 22.88 9.56
C LEU A 456 14.94 22.49 10.55
N ALA A 457 15.86 21.62 10.11
CA ALA A 457 17.11 21.36 10.79
C ALA A 457 18.26 21.98 9.99
N THR A 458 19.10 22.79 10.64
CA THR A 458 20.34 23.38 10.07
C THR A 458 21.52 22.92 10.88
N PHE A 459 22.61 22.56 10.20
CA PHE A 459 23.85 22.14 10.86
C PHE A 459 24.81 23.34 11.04
N ASP A 460 25.23 23.61 12.28
CA ASP A 460 26.12 24.76 12.55
C ASP A 460 27.62 24.43 12.41
N GLY A 461 27.96 23.18 12.09
CA GLY A 461 29.30 22.64 12.02
C GLY A 461 29.62 21.65 13.17
N LYS A 462 28.86 21.69 14.26
CA LYS A 462 28.97 20.80 15.42
C LYS A 462 27.70 20.06 15.75
N SER A 463 26.56 20.73 15.65
CA SER A 463 25.24 20.20 16.03
C SER A 463 24.14 20.66 15.09
N TRP A 464 23.02 19.94 15.13
CA TRP A 464 21.81 20.29 14.41
C TRP A 464 20.92 21.20 15.25
N LYS A 465 20.58 22.37 14.69
CA LYS A 465 19.59 23.30 15.24
C LYS A 465 18.26 23.04 14.56
N LYS A 466 17.21 22.78 15.32
CA LYS A 466 15.86 22.46 14.82
C LYS A 466 14.89 23.56 15.19
N VAL A 467 14.07 23.99 14.24
CA VAL A 467 13.03 24.99 14.41
C VAL A 467 11.77 24.57 13.66
N THR A 468 10.59 24.91 14.16
CA THR A 468 9.34 24.79 13.41
C THR A 468 9.25 25.95 12.44
N ILE A 469 9.07 25.66 11.15
CA ILE A 469 8.84 26.63 10.08
C ILE A 469 7.42 27.13 10.17
N ASP A 470 6.45 26.19 10.03
CA ASP A 470 5.01 26.46 9.94
C ASP A 470 4.23 25.29 10.55
N GLY A 471 2.92 25.46 10.82
CA GLY A 471 2.05 24.44 11.44
C GLY A 471 1.73 24.68 12.90
N ALA A 472 2.66 25.28 13.69
CA ALA A 472 2.49 25.54 15.13
C ALA A 472 1.53 26.68 15.45
N GLY A 473 0.89 27.25 14.45
CA GLY A 473 -0.02 28.38 14.57
C GLY A 473 0.69 29.70 14.85
N GLY A 474 -0.02 30.78 14.81
CA GLY A 474 0.44 32.08 15.28
C GLY A 474 0.45 33.17 14.24
N SER A 475 1.13 34.26 14.62
CA SER A 475 1.24 35.50 13.86
C SER A 475 2.18 35.36 12.65
N SER A 476 2.14 36.32 11.77
CA SER A 476 3.13 36.52 10.71
C SER A 476 3.05 35.57 9.53
N GLY A 477 1.82 35.12 9.14
CA GLY A 477 1.59 34.30 7.94
C GLY A 477 1.75 32.81 8.15
N ARG A 478 2.02 32.35 9.37
CA ARG A 478 1.97 30.93 9.74
C ARG A 478 0.53 30.43 9.78
N THR A 479 0.37 29.13 9.64
CA THR A 479 -0.92 28.44 9.75
C THR A 479 -0.95 27.45 10.90
N THR A 480 -2.15 26.98 11.26
CA THR A 480 -2.36 25.83 12.18
C THR A 480 -2.71 24.56 11.42
N HIS A 481 -2.63 24.58 10.10
CA HIS A 481 -3.02 23.48 9.23
C HIS A 481 -2.04 22.32 9.30
N ASN A 482 -2.47 21.17 8.79
CA ASN A 482 -1.60 20.02 8.59
C ASN A 482 -0.73 20.22 7.35
N LEU A 483 0.60 20.19 7.54
CA LEU A 483 1.60 20.42 6.49
C LEU A 483 2.33 19.13 6.09
N SER A 484 1.74 17.95 6.33
CA SER A 484 2.35 16.63 6.08
C SER A 484 2.25 16.19 4.61
N GLY A 485 2.70 17.02 3.68
CA GLY A 485 2.71 16.73 2.24
C GLY A 485 4.09 16.91 1.60
N ALA A 486 4.11 17.12 0.28
CA ALA A 486 5.33 17.28 -0.49
C ALA A 486 6.15 18.51 -0.04
N ILE A 487 7.47 18.37 -0.02
CA ILE A 487 8.41 19.44 0.31
C ILE A 487 9.48 19.53 -0.76
N SER A 488 9.83 20.74 -1.19
CA SER A 488 11.04 20.98 -1.96
C SER A 488 11.82 22.20 -1.44
N MET A 489 13.13 22.17 -1.64
CA MET A 489 14.05 23.23 -1.16
C MET A 489 15.04 23.60 -2.25
N CYS A 490 15.21 24.88 -2.46
CA CYS A 490 16.24 25.43 -3.33
C CYS A 490 16.83 26.72 -2.75
N VAL A 491 17.98 27.15 -3.25
CA VAL A 491 18.74 28.26 -2.70
C VAL A 491 19.19 29.18 -3.81
N ASN A 492 19.05 30.48 -3.63
CA ASN A 492 19.70 31.46 -4.47
C ASN A 492 20.66 32.38 -3.66
N GLY A 493 21.44 33.18 -4.37
CA GLY A 493 22.45 34.00 -3.77
C GLY A 493 23.81 33.30 -3.62
N SER A 494 24.79 33.94 -3.01
CA SER A 494 26.12 33.40 -2.85
C SER A 494 26.71 33.70 -1.46
N GLY A 495 27.59 32.82 -1.02
CA GLY A 495 28.27 32.93 0.28
C GLY A 495 27.27 32.92 1.44
N VAL A 496 27.40 33.91 2.33
CA VAL A 496 26.52 34.10 3.51
C VAL A 496 25.24 34.90 3.23
N LYS A 497 25.06 35.36 1.99
CA LYS A 497 23.91 36.17 1.57
C LYS A 497 22.91 35.31 0.75
N GLN A 498 22.79 34.07 1.09
CA GLN A 498 21.83 33.18 0.45
C GLN A 498 20.43 33.35 1.04
N THR A 499 19.43 33.06 0.21
CA THR A 499 18.03 32.86 0.65
C THR A 499 17.68 31.40 0.40
N LEU A 500 17.19 30.75 1.43
CA LEU A 500 16.61 29.41 1.34
C LEU A 500 15.13 29.54 1.01
N HIS A 501 14.72 28.91 -0.06
CA HIS A 501 13.33 28.81 -0.51
C HIS A 501 12.81 27.43 -0.16
N ILE A 502 11.64 27.37 0.48
CA ILE A 502 10.99 26.15 0.95
C ILE A 502 9.57 26.15 0.42
N PHE A 503 9.23 25.20 -0.43
CA PHE A 503 7.88 24.96 -0.91
C PHE A 503 7.33 23.72 -0.21
N TYR A 504 6.09 23.78 0.21
CA TYR A 504 5.46 22.72 0.98
C TYR A 504 3.95 22.71 0.81
N THR A 505 3.38 21.57 1.05
CA THR A 505 1.94 21.34 0.96
C THR A 505 1.23 21.78 2.23
N ASP A 506 0.15 22.53 2.08
CA ASP A 506 -0.92 22.62 3.06
C ASP A 506 -1.94 21.52 2.76
N ALA A 507 -1.90 20.43 3.52
CA ALA A 507 -2.77 19.29 3.30
C ALA A 507 -4.24 19.53 3.74
N THR A 508 -4.49 20.60 4.53
CA THR A 508 -5.84 20.98 4.95
C THR A 508 -6.56 21.76 3.85
N GLU A 509 -5.92 22.79 3.30
CA GLU A 509 -6.48 23.64 2.24
C GLU A 509 -6.16 23.12 0.83
N LYS A 510 -5.23 22.15 0.72
CA LYS A 510 -4.73 21.59 -0.54
C LYS A 510 -3.95 22.58 -1.40
N ASP A 511 -3.35 23.53 -0.73
CA ASP A 511 -2.59 24.64 -1.32
C ASP A 511 -1.09 24.33 -1.41
N LEU A 512 -0.41 24.98 -2.35
CA LEU A 512 1.03 25.09 -2.40
C LEU A 512 1.47 26.33 -1.60
N ARG A 513 2.13 26.14 -0.47
CA ARG A 513 2.69 27.22 0.34
C ARG A 513 4.18 27.38 0.10
N TYR A 514 4.67 28.56 0.46
CA TYR A 514 6.06 28.95 0.29
C TYR A 514 6.56 29.75 1.48
N SER A 515 7.76 29.41 1.93
CA SER A 515 8.48 30.17 2.94
C SER A 515 9.88 30.51 2.45
N THR A 516 10.38 31.69 2.80
CA THR A 516 11.80 32.02 2.68
C THR A 516 12.48 32.05 4.04
N PHE A 517 13.78 31.72 4.07
CA PHE A 517 14.62 31.84 5.24
C PHE A 517 15.94 32.48 4.89
N ASN A 518 16.29 33.57 5.57
CA ASN A 518 17.54 34.34 5.36
C ASN A 518 18.61 34.03 6.41
N GLY A 519 18.43 33.01 7.23
CA GLY A 519 19.29 32.67 8.36
C GLY A 519 18.81 33.20 9.72
N LYS A 520 17.78 34.07 9.73
CA LYS A 520 17.18 34.62 10.94
C LYS A 520 15.67 34.56 10.94
N ASN A 521 15.06 35.07 9.88
CA ASN A 521 13.61 35.25 9.77
C ASN A 521 13.02 34.43 8.64
N PHE A 522 11.78 33.97 8.85
CA PHE A 522 10.94 33.35 7.85
C PHE A 522 9.94 34.37 7.29
N THR A 523 9.58 34.19 6.02
CA THR A 523 8.40 34.83 5.41
C THR A 523 7.48 33.74 4.89
N PHE A 524 6.19 34.03 4.76
CA PHE A 524 5.18 33.03 4.35
C PHE A 524 4.24 33.63 3.32
N GLU A 525 3.89 32.85 2.29
CA GLU A 525 2.83 33.15 1.36
C GLU A 525 2.25 31.86 0.75
N THR A 526 1.01 31.91 0.28
CA THR A 526 0.43 30.85 -0.54
C THR A 526 0.78 31.15 -2.00
N VAL A 527 1.37 30.17 -2.67
CA VAL A 527 1.73 30.30 -4.10
C VAL A 527 0.49 30.08 -4.95
N ASP A 528 -0.18 28.93 -4.77
CA ASP A 528 -1.33 28.53 -5.58
C ASP A 528 -2.29 27.66 -4.79
N GLY A 529 -3.49 27.39 -5.33
CA GLY A 529 -4.54 26.56 -4.73
C GLY A 529 -5.78 27.32 -4.29
N ASN A 530 -5.64 28.58 -3.84
CA ASN A 530 -6.72 29.42 -3.35
C ASN A 530 -7.04 30.61 -4.29
N GLY A 531 -6.78 30.45 -5.56
CA GLY A 531 -7.08 31.45 -6.59
C GLY A 531 -8.47 31.33 -7.19
N PRO A 532 -8.79 32.11 -8.23
CA PRO A 532 -10.02 31.93 -8.98
C PRO A 532 -10.04 30.56 -9.69
N SER A 533 -11.24 29.99 -9.85
CA SER A 533 -11.40 28.72 -10.57
C SER A 533 -10.95 28.87 -12.02
N VAL A 534 -10.15 27.90 -12.48
CA VAL A 534 -9.68 27.82 -13.88
C VAL A 534 -10.19 26.51 -14.47
N ASN A 535 -10.97 26.58 -15.55
CA ASN A 535 -11.60 25.41 -16.16
C ASN A 535 -10.80 24.84 -17.34
N ASN A 536 -9.81 25.58 -17.87
CA ASN A 536 -9.06 25.18 -19.04
C ASN A 536 -7.66 25.85 -19.05
N TYR A 537 -6.61 25.06 -19.27
CA TYR A 537 -5.23 25.52 -19.37
C TYR A 537 -4.78 25.60 -20.85
N GLU A 538 -5.48 26.35 -21.67
CA GLU A 538 -5.14 26.47 -23.09
C GLU A 538 -3.91 27.35 -23.36
N ASP A 539 -3.64 28.31 -22.47
CA ASP A 539 -2.51 29.24 -22.58
C ASP A 539 -1.37 28.85 -21.65
N PRO A 540 -0.10 28.90 -22.07
CA PRO A 540 1.03 28.69 -21.18
C PRO A 540 1.11 29.69 -20.02
N ILE A 541 0.51 30.88 -20.15
CA ILE A 541 0.39 31.90 -19.07
C ILE A 541 -1.03 31.81 -18.50
N ARG A 542 -1.14 31.64 -17.19
CA ARG A 542 -2.42 31.48 -16.50
C ARG A 542 -2.50 32.32 -15.21
N VAL A 543 -3.65 32.35 -14.61
CA VAL A 543 -3.88 32.88 -13.25
C VAL A 543 -3.73 31.75 -12.22
N ARG A 544 -3.75 32.11 -10.94
CA ARG A 544 -3.81 31.11 -9.83
C ARG A 544 -5.05 30.23 -9.97
N THR A 545 -4.92 28.98 -9.54
CA THR A 545 -6.04 28.02 -9.52
C THR A 545 -6.65 27.85 -8.13
N SER A 546 -7.90 27.40 -8.07
CA SER A 546 -8.55 26.91 -6.84
C SER A 546 -8.48 25.39 -6.71
N SER A 547 -7.72 24.72 -7.58
CA SER A 547 -7.58 23.27 -7.59
C SER A 547 -6.69 22.75 -6.46
N ASP A 548 -6.76 21.45 -6.23
CA ASP A 548 -5.81 20.73 -5.37
C ASP A 548 -4.42 20.69 -6.01
N VAL A 549 -3.46 21.39 -5.42
CA VAL A 549 -2.06 21.48 -5.86
C VAL A 549 -1.10 20.91 -4.82
N SER A 550 -1.58 20.03 -3.97
CA SER A 550 -0.87 19.51 -2.81
C SER A 550 -0.06 18.22 -3.06
N VAL A 551 -0.21 17.59 -4.21
CA VAL A 551 0.28 16.21 -4.45
C VAL A 551 1.79 16.14 -4.58
N ALA A 552 2.41 17.01 -5.39
CA ALA A 552 3.84 17.00 -5.66
C ALA A 552 4.35 18.42 -5.94
N ASN A 553 5.58 18.70 -5.54
CA ASN A 553 6.27 19.93 -5.91
C ASN A 553 7.79 19.74 -6.01
N ALA A 554 8.44 20.52 -6.87
CA ALA A 554 9.89 20.58 -7.01
C ALA A 554 10.33 21.99 -7.35
N CYS A 555 11.37 22.51 -6.69
CA CYS A 555 11.85 23.85 -6.96
C CYS A 555 13.29 23.90 -7.47
N VAL A 556 13.58 24.95 -8.24
CA VAL A 556 14.93 25.35 -8.60
C VAL A 556 15.08 26.86 -8.40
N ALA A 557 16.30 27.29 -8.13
CA ALA A 557 16.60 28.71 -8.01
C ALA A 557 17.87 29.06 -8.77
N SER A 558 17.82 30.18 -9.49
CA SER A 558 18.95 30.83 -10.15
C SER A 558 19.26 32.16 -9.45
N ALA A 559 20.27 32.89 -9.95
CA ALA A 559 20.56 34.23 -9.44
C ALA A 559 19.40 35.22 -9.66
N SER A 560 18.59 35.04 -10.68
CA SER A 560 17.53 35.98 -11.11
C SER A 560 16.12 35.55 -10.74
N ALA A 561 15.87 34.25 -10.51
CA ALA A 561 14.52 33.74 -10.27
C ALA A 561 14.49 32.48 -9.40
N VAL A 562 13.38 32.28 -8.71
CA VAL A 562 12.97 31.02 -8.13
C VAL A 562 11.80 30.46 -8.94
N GLN A 563 11.81 29.15 -9.17
CA GLN A 563 10.80 28.43 -9.95
C GLN A 563 10.33 27.23 -9.13
N VAL A 564 9.05 26.96 -9.15
CA VAL A 564 8.45 25.76 -8.56
C VAL A 564 7.54 25.08 -9.58
N PHE A 565 7.61 23.78 -9.66
CA PHE A 565 6.82 22.93 -10.53
C PHE A 565 5.98 22.01 -9.66
N TYR A 566 4.68 21.90 -9.98
CA TYR A 566 3.70 21.21 -9.14
C TYR A 566 2.52 20.73 -9.98
N ARG A 567 1.80 19.77 -9.45
CA ARG A 567 0.65 19.17 -10.13
C ARG A 567 -0.65 19.85 -9.72
N ASP A 568 -1.54 20.09 -10.67
CA ASP A 568 -2.97 20.30 -10.47
C ASP A 568 -3.69 18.95 -10.57
N GLU A 569 -4.18 18.46 -9.44
CA GLU A 569 -4.85 17.16 -9.38
C GLU A 569 -6.20 17.15 -10.07
N SER A 570 -6.90 18.30 -10.09
CA SER A 570 -8.23 18.41 -10.69
C SER A 570 -8.20 18.34 -12.22
N GLN A 571 -7.12 18.85 -12.82
CA GLN A 571 -6.96 18.90 -14.28
C GLN A 571 -5.94 17.86 -14.81
N GLY A 572 -5.17 17.25 -13.93
CA GLY A 572 -4.14 16.29 -14.32
C GLY A 572 -2.94 16.90 -15.05
N VAL A 573 -2.64 18.17 -14.77
CA VAL A 573 -1.59 18.92 -15.50
C VAL A 573 -0.42 19.29 -14.61
N LEU A 574 0.75 19.46 -15.23
CA LEU A 574 1.95 19.98 -14.57
C LEU A 574 2.03 21.49 -14.73
N LEU A 575 2.01 22.18 -13.61
CA LEU A 575 2.04 23.63 -13.51
C LEU A 575 3.42 24.14 -13.11
N GLY A 576 3.67 25.41 -13.37
CA GLY A 576 4.83 26.13 -12.90
C GLY A 576 4.48 27.50 -12.33
N ALA A 577 5.24 27.96 -11.35
CA ALA A 577 5.22 29.34 -10.89
C ALA A 577 6.64 29.88 -10.82
N VAL A 578 6.83 31.10 -11.34
CA VAL A 578 8.12 31.77 -11.43
C VAL A 578 8.06 33.10 -10.69
N LYS A 579 9.02 33.36 -9.84
CA LYS A 579 9.17 34.64 -9.12
C LYS A 579 10.55 35.22 -9.34
N THR A 580 10.61 36.40 -9.95
CA THR A 580 11.83 37.18 -10.05
C THR A 580 11.95 38.13 -8.87
N LYS A 581 13.11 38.76 -8.70
CA LYS A 581 13.34 39.70 -7.60
C LYS A 581 12.32 40.82 -7.62
N ASN A 582 11.64 41.07 -6.50
CA ASN A 582 10.64 42.11 -6.30
C ASN A 582 9.39 42.02 -7.21
N ALA A 583 9.13 40.86 -7.83
CA ALA A 583 7.93 40.64 -8.64
C ALA A 583 6.93 39.73 -7.94
N SER A 584 5.67 39.78 -8.37
CA SER A 584 4.66 38.79 -8.05
C SER A 584 4.94 37.46 -8.76
N TRP A 585 4.29 36.37 -8.33
CA TRP A 585 4.32 35.10 -9.03
C TRP A 585 3.71 35.23 -10.43
N ARG A 586 4.38 34.68 -11.42
CA ARG A 586 3.84 34.40 -12.75
C ARG A 586 3.59 32.92 -12.85
N TYR A 587 2.38 32.56 -13.24
CA TYR A 587 1.94 31.17 -13.34
C TYR A 587 1.98 30.71 -14.80
N GLU A 588 2.32 29.45 -15.00
CA GLU A 588 2.45 28.86 -16.33
C GLU A 588 1.99 27.40 -16.33
N LEU A 589 1.54 26.91 -17.48
CA LEU A 589 1.33 25.52 -17.76
C LEU A 589 2.63 24.95 -18.31
N VAL A 590 3.11 23.85 -17.72
CA VAL A 590 4.30 23.16 -18.21
C VAL A 590 3.91 22.05 -19.17
N ASP A 591 3.05 21.10 -18.75
CA ASP A 591 2.61 20.00 -19.62
C ASP A 591 1.24 19.44 -19.17
N GLY A 592 0.55 18.68 -20.04
CA GLY A 592 -0.61 17.86 -19.69
C GLY A 592 -1.89 18.14 -20.43
N ASP A 593 -2.07 19.30 -21.06
CA ASP A 593 -3.34 19.68 -21.70
C ASP A 593 -3.34 19.65 -23.24
N ARG A 594 -2.16 19.56 -23.86
CA ARG A 594 -2.03 19.62 -25.32
C ARG A 594 -0.94 18.70 -25.84
N LYS A 595 -1.12 18.23 -27.10
CA LYS A 595 -0.09 17.56 -27.90
C LYS A 595 0.67 18.52 -28.82
N THR A 596 0.34 19.81 -28.80
CA THR A 596 1.06 20.82 -29.56
C THR A 596 2.32 21.27 -28.84
N ASP A 597 3.33 21.66 -29.56
CA ASP A 597 4.60 22.16 -29.01
C ASP A 597 5.37 21.16 -28.13
N GLY A 598 5.14 19.87 -28.33
CA GLY A 598 5.79 18.80 -27.57
C GLY A 598 5.09 18.45 -26.25
N ARG A 599 4.06 19.20 -25.84
CA ARG A 599 3.24 18.86 -24.69
C ARG A 599 2.34 17.65 -24.95
N THR A 600 1.97 16.92 -23.88
CA THR A 600 1.05 15.76 -23.95
C THR A 600 -0.36 16.16 -23.54
N THR A 601 -1.34 15.36 -23.92
CA THR A 601 -2.71 15.42 -23.37
C THR A 601 -2.90 14.41 -22.24
N GLY A 602 -1.82 13.67 -21.85
CA GLY A 602 -1.86 12.72 -20.76
C GLY A 602 -1.96 13.38 -19.40
N ASP A 603 -2.34 12.61 -18.42
CA ASP A 603 -2.33 12.99 -17.02
C ASP A 603 -0.90 12.94 -16.50
N VAL A 604 -0.36 14.02 -15.93
CA VAL A 604 1.08 14.20 -15.69
C VAL A 604 1.41 14.73 -14.30
N GLY A 605 2.63 14.46 -13.83
CA GLY A 605 3.25 15.12 -12.69
C GLY A 605 2.84 14.61 -11.32
N PHE A 606 2.43 13.35 -11.19
CA PHE A 606 2.22 12.73 -9.87
C PHE A 606 3.52 12.69 -9.06
N HIS A 607 4.66 12.55 -9.75
CA HIS A 607 6.00 12.72 -9.22
C HIS A 607 6.73 13.73 -10.09
N VAL A 608 7.31 14.73 -9.45
CA VAL A 608 8.06 15.77 -10.13
C VAL A 608 9.38 16.01 -9.41
N GLN A 609 10.45 16.13 -10.19
CA GLN A 609 11.78 16.49 -9.72
C GLN A 609 12.36 17.57 -10.62
N ALA A 610 13.11 18.50 -10.05
CA ALA A 610 13.71 19.56 -10.82
C ALA A 610 15.16 19.82 -10.39
N ILE A 611 16.01 20.10 -11.36
CA ILE A 611 17.43 20.49 -11.17
C ILE A 611 17.75 21.67 -12.07
N PHE A 612 18.52 22.62 -11.52
CA PHE A 612 19.16 23.67 -12.28
C PHE A 612 20.64 23.33 -12.46
N ASP A 613 21.06 23.07 -13.69
CA ASP A 613 22.46 22.75 -14.01
C ASP A 613 23.04 23.71 -15.04
N GLY A 614 24.06 24.46 -14.62
CA GLY A 614 24.66 25.51 -15.44
C GLY A 614 23.70 26.66 -15.68
N ASN A 615 23.02 26.64 -16.82
CA ASN A 615 22.01 27.63 -17.22
C ASN A 615 20.67 26.96 -17.60
N THR A 616 20.57 25.64 -17.43
CA THR A 616 19.42 24.85 -17.88
C THR A 616 18.61 24.37 -16.67
N THR A 617 17.31 24.58 -16.74
CA THR A 617 16.34 23.97 -15.84
C THR A 617 15.90 22.63 -16.46
N TYR A 618 16.01 21.56 -15.72
CA TYR A 618 15.50 20.22 -16.02
C TYR A 618 14.35 19.92 -15.08
N VAL A 619 13.22 19.47 -15.63
CA VAL A 619 12.06 19.00 -14.87
C VAL A 619 11.72 17.60 -15.37
N ALA A 620 11.84 16.62 -14.49
CA ALA A 620 11.46 15.23 -14.78
C ALA A 620 10.14 14.91 -14.11
N TYR A 621 9.27 14.21 -14.80
CA TYR A 621 7.92 13.87 -14.30
C TYR A 621 7.38 12.64 -15.03
N ASP A 622 6.41 12.00 -14.38
CA ASP A 622 5.65 10.90 -14.94
C ASP A 622 4.44 11.38 -15.74
N SER A 623 4.00 10.53 -16.66
CA SER A 623 2.83 10.77 -17.52
C SER A 623 2.05 9.47 -17.72
N ILE A 624 0.75 9.51 -17.49
CA ILE A 624 -0.16 8.44 -17.88
C ILE A 624 -0.45 8.61 -19.37
N VAL A 625 -0.16 7.60 -20.16
CA VAL A 625 -0.33 7.63 -21.63
C VAL A 625 -1.66 7.01 -22.03
N SER A 626 -2.04 5.91 -21.41
CA SER A 626 -3.33 5.24 -21.66
C SER A 626 -3.87 4.55 -20.44
N MET A 627 -5.20 4.43 -20.39
CA MET A 627 -5.96 3.66 -19.42
C MET A 627 -6.96 2.76 -20.14
N ASN A 628 -7.29 1.63 -19.52
CA ASN A 628 -8.36 0.78 -19.99
C ASN A 628 -9.75 1.32 -19.58
N GLN A 629 -10.82 0.65 -19.98
CA GLN A 629 -12.20 1.04 -19.65
C GLN A 629 -12.50 1.04 -18.14
N LYS A 630 -11.72 0.29 -17.33
CA LYS A 630 -11.80 0.24 -15.87
C LYS A 630 -10.99 1.35 -15.18
N LYS A 631 -10.40 2.28 -15.94
CA LYS A 631 -9.47 3.32 -15.47
C LYS A 631 -8.17 2.78 -14.86
N GLU A 632 -7.78 1.55 -15.19
CA GLU A 632 -6.47 1.02 -14.84
C GLU A 632 -5.44 1.54 -15.84
N ILE A 633 -4.27 1.96 -15.35
CA ILE A 633 -3.18 2.46 -16.19
C ILE A 633 -2.62 1.30 -17.00
N THR A 634 -2.62 1.43 -18.31
CA THR A 634 -2.08 0.43 -19.24
C THR A 634 -0.78 0.86 -19.90
N SER A 635 -0.49 2.15 -19.91
CA SER A 635 0.79 2.68 -20.39
C SER A 635 1.14 3.98 -19.69
N GLY A 636 2.41 4.16 -19.36
CA GLY A 636 2.96 5.36 -18.77
C GLY A 636 4.27 5.75 -19.45
N ALA A 637 4.73 6.97 -19.18
CA ALA A 637 6.00 7.49 -19.66
C ALA A 637 6.71 8.32 -18.60
N ILE A 638 8.02 8.43 -18.71
CA ILE A 638 8.84 9.44 -18.03
C ILE A 638 9.19 10.51 -19.03
N ARG A 639 8.88 11.74 -18.70
CA ARG A 639 9.11 12.92 -19.54
C ARG A 639 10.10 13.87 -18.88
N ILE A 640 10.82 14.59 -19.71
CA ILE A 640 11.74 15.65 -19.31
C ILE A 640 11.34 16.94 -20.05
N ALA A 641 11.07 17.99 -19.30
CA ALA A 641 10.97 19.35 -19.82
C ALA A 641 12.25 20.12 -19.49
N THR A 642 12.81 20.82 -20.47
CA THR A 642 14.05 21.62 -20.29
C THR A 642 13.88 23.01 -20.85
N ARG A 643 14.51 23.99 -20.18
CA ARG A 643 14.64 25.36 -20.73
C ARG A 643 15.88 26.07 -20.20
N THR A 644 16.41 27.00 -21.00
CA THR A 644 17.55 27.84 -20.65
C THR A 644 17.15 29.27 -20.25
N SER A 645 15.90 29.62 -20.41
CA SER A 645 15.31 30.90 -19.96
C SER A 645 14.09 30.64 -19.08
N ILE A 646 13.58 31.68 -18.41
CA ILE A 646 12.38 31.58 -17.59
C ILE A 646 11.08 31.86 -18.38
N GLU A 647 11.17 32.04 -19.71
CA GLU A 647 10.00 32.31 -20.54
C GLU A 647 9.11 31.05 -20.68
N PRO A 648 7.77 31.19 -20.59
CA PRO A 648 6.84 30.06 -20.64
C PRO A 648 6.90 29.27 -21.96
N THR A 649 7.26 29.94 -23.05
CA THR A 649 7.37 29.33 -24.40
C THR A 649 8.73 28.71 -24.70
N ALA A 650 9.68 28.76 -23.76
CA ALA A 650 11.04 28.28 -23.98
C ALA A 650 11.22 26.78 -23.61
N TRP A 651 10.15 26.06 -23.34
CA TRP A 651 10.23 24.65 -22.98
C TRP A 651 10.52 23.75 -24.19
N ASN A 652 11.45 22.82 -24.00
CA ASN A 652 11.68 21.69 -24.88
C ASN A 652 11.32 20.42 -24.13
N TYR A 653 10.64 19.51 -24.82
CA TYR A 653 10.11 18.27 -24.23
C TYR A 653 10.75 17.04 -24.85
N GLU A 654 11.07 16.08 -24.01
CA GLU A 654 11.58 14.78 -24.41
C GLU A 654 10.82 13.69 -23.62
N THR A 655 10.46 12.61 -24.30
CA THR A 655 10.03 11.38 -23.64
C THR A 655 11.26 10.52 -23.41
N LEU A 656 11.72 10.45 -22.16
CA LEU A 656 12.91 9.70 -21.78
C LEU A 656 12.67 8.20 -21.88
N ASP A 657 11.49 7.76 -21.46
CA ASP A 657 11.11 6.35 -21.53
C ASP A 657 9.57 6.24 -21.65
N ILE A 658 9.11 5.25 -22.41
CA ILE A 658 7.68 4.99 -22.61
C ILE A 658 7.40 3.50 -22.63
N SER A 659 6.32 3.10 -22.00
CA SER A 659 5.88 1.72 -22.02
C SER A 659 5.44 1.30 -23.42
N THR A 660 6.11 0.31 -23.98
CA THR A 660 5.75 -0.38 -25.21
C THR A 660 5.17 -1.77 -24.94
N ASP A 661 5.06 -2.15 -23.69
CA ASP A 661 4.61 -3.45 -23.22
C ASP A 661 3.55 -3.20 -22.14
N GLU A 662 2.30 -3.57 -22.41
CA GLU A 662 1.17 -3.40 -21.48
C GLU A 662 1.38 -4.11 -20.13
N ALA A 663 2.36 -5.00 -20.05
CA ALA A 663 2.71 -5.68 -18.82
C ALA A 663 3.68 -4.88 -17.91
N ILE A 664 4.27 -3.79 -18.41
CA ILE A 664 5.19 -2.93 -17.64
C ILE A 664 4.76 -1.48 -17.81
N ILE A 665 4.42 -0.82 -16.70
CA ILE A 665 3.97 0.56 -16.67
C ILE A 665 5.09 1.43 -16.08
N PHE A 666 5.45 2.52 -16.74
CA PHE A 666 6.38 3.52 -16.22
C PHE A 666 5.67 4.62 -15.44
N GLY A 667 6.41 5.34 -14.60
CA GLY A 667 5.93 6.56 -13.99
C GLY A 667 5.41 6.40 -12.57
N PHE A 668 6.04 5.53 -11.78
CA PHE A 668 5.67 5.42 -10.38
C PHE A 668 6.57 6.20 -9.42
N ASP A 669 7.70 6.68 -9.86
CA ASP A 669 8.55 7.65 -9.18
C ASP A 669 9.70 8.08 -10.09
N VAL A 670 10.25 9.27 -9.87
CA VAL A 670 11.42 9.78 -10.58
C VAL A 670 12.33 10.54 -9.63
N ALA A 671 13.64 10.34 -9.76
CA ALA A 671 14.63 11.10 -9.01
C ALA A 671 15.76 11.59 -9.90
N LEU A 672 16.22 12.80 -9.63
CA LEU A 672 17.32 13.45 -10.34
C LEU A 672 18.53 13.70 -9.42
N ALA A 673 19.72 13.64 -9.98
CA ALA A 673 20.94 14.08 -9.31
C ALA A 673 21.88 14.80 -10.27
N ARG A 674 22.51 15.87 -9.76
CA ARG A 674 23.58 16.55 -10.47
C ARG A 674 24.90 15.81 -10.22
N THR A 675 25.62 15.49 -11.27
CA THR A 675 26.94 14.84 -11.23
C THR A 675 27.95 15.60 -12.07
N SER A 676 29.22 15.28 -11.93
CA SER A 676 30.28 15.81 -12.83
C SER A 676 30.09 15.34 -14.28
N ALA A 677 29.33 14.26 -14.50
CA ALA A 677 29.02 13.74 -15.82
C ALA A 677 27.73 14.33 -16.45
N GLY A 678 27.03 15.21 -15.74
CA GLY A 678 25.74 15.81 -16.11
C GLY A 678 24.61 15.37 -15.19
N VAL A 679 23.38 15.63 -15.61
CA VAL A 679 22.17 15.24 -14.85
C VAL A 679 21.90 13.75 -15.00
N PHE A 680 21.83 13.05 -13.89
CA PHE A 680 21.47 11.65 -13.77
C PHE A 680 19.99 11.56 -13.42
N ALA A 681 19.24 10.70 -14.10
CA ALA A 681 17.84 10.41 -13.83
C ALA A 681 17.64 8.92 -13.52
N THR A 682 16.76 8.60 -12.58
CA THR A 682 16.31 7.23 -12.29
C THR A 682 14.80 7.20 -12.08
N TRP A 683 14.16 6.11 -12.45
CA TRP A 683 12.71 5.92 -12.34
C TRP A 683 12.35 4.45 -12.14
N LEU A 684 11.11 4.23 -11.69
CA LEU A 684 10.53 2.90 -11.54
C LEU A 684 9.64 2.54 -12.73
N ALA A 685 9.74 1.28 -13.13
CA ALA A 685 8.85 0.64 -14.06
C ALA A 685 8.20 -0.56 -13.37
N ALA A 686 6.94 -0.41 -12.99
CA ALA A 686 6.19 -1.43 -12.29
C ALA A 686 5.46 -2.36 -13.25
N SER A 687 5.17 -3.59 -12.81
CA SER A 687 4.35 -4.52 -13.58
C SER A 687 2.88 -4.11 -13.53
N ALA A 688 2.18 -4.31 -14.64
CA ALA A 688 0.73 -4.17 -14.65
C ALA A 688 0.07 -5.35 -13.91
N ALA A 689 -1.01 -5.06 -13.18
CA ALA A 689 -1.76 -6.09 -12.45
C ALA A 689 -2.32 -7.19 -13.37
N SER A 690 -2.66 -6.83 -14.62
CA SER A 690 -3.19 -7.74 -15.64
C SER A 690 -2.18 -8.72 -16.25
N ALA A 691 -0.88 -8.44 -16.14
CA ALA A 691 0.18 -9.25 -16.72
C ALA A 691 1.46 -9.12 -15.90
N PRO A 692 1.59 -9.79 -14.76
CA PRO A 692 2.68 -9.61 -13.83
C PRO A 692 4.02 -9.97 -14.47
N LYS A 693 4.88 -8.95 -14.65
CA LYS A 693 6.29 -9.06 -14.95
C LYS A 693 7.09 -8.45 -13.81
N PRO A 694 8.37 -8.81 -13.67
CA PRO A 694 9.21 -8.19 -12.63
C PRO A 694 9.29 -6.67 -12.80
N ASP A 695 9.17 -5.94 -11.69
CA ASP A 695 9.43 -4.51 -11.65
C ASP A 695 10.88 -4.19 -12.03
N GLN A 696 11.13 -2.98 -12.51
CA GLN A 696 12.45 -2.55 -12.93
C GLN A 696 12.82 -1.19 -12.34
N ILE A 697 14.05 -1.07 -11.88
CA ILE A 697 14.69 0.23 -11.62
C ILE A 697 15.47 0.57 -12.89
N ARG A 698 15.20 1.74 -13.46
CA ARG A 698 15.85 2.25 -14.66
C ARG A 698 16.57 3.55 -14.38
N TRP A 699 17.63 3.83 -15.15
CA TRP A 699 18.38 5.08 -15.06
C TRP A 699 19.09 5.43 -16.35
N SER A 700 19.39 6.73 -16.50
CA SER A 700 20.14 7.28 -17.62
C SER A 700 20.83 8.58 -17.21
N TRP A 701 21.81 9.02 -18.01
CA TRP A 701 22.32 10.39 -18.00
C TRP A 701 21.64 11.19 -19.10
N LEU A 702 21.04 12.33 -18.78
CA LEU A 702 20.22 13.10 -19.71
C LEU A 702 20.99 13.65 -20.91
N LYS A 703 22.32 13.71 -20.87
CA LYS A 703 23.17 14.04 -22.02
C LYS A 703 23.27 12.90 -23.04
N ASP A 704 22.92 11.67 -22.64
CA ASP A 704 22.92 10.46 -23.49
C ASP A 704 21.65 9.65 -23.12
N SER A 705 20.49 10.29 -23.28
CA SER A 705 19.18 9.76 -22.91
C SER A 705 18.79 8.49 -23.69
N THR A 706 19.43 8.25 -24.85
CA THR A 706 19.20 7.04 -25.63
C THR A 706 19.71 5.77 -24.95
N LYS A 707 20.61 5.91 -23.96
CA LYS A 707 21.19 4.78 -23.25
C LYS A 707 20.53 4.58 -21.89
N ILE A 708 19.49 3.74 -21.85
CA ILE A 708 18.78 3.39 -20.64
C ILE A 708 19.38 2.11 -20.05
N TYR A 709 19.78 2.21 -18.79
CA TYR A 709 20.18 1.06 -17.98
C TYR A 709 19.00 0.58 -17.17
N LYS A 710 18.94 -0.73 -16.89
CA LYS A 710 17.87 -1.33 -16.11
C LYS A 710 18.37 -2.44 -15.20
N LEU A 711 17.74 -2.56 -14.06
CA LEU A 711 17.83 -3.71 -13.18
C LEU A 711 16.43 -4.26 -12.93
N THR A 712 16.23 -5.52 -13.26
CA THR A 712 14.97 -6.22 -12.97
C THR A 712 14.93 -6.63 -11.52
N THR A 713 13.81 -6.36 -10.85
CA THR A 713 13.66 -6.49 -9.40
C THR A 713 12.66 -7.59 -9.03
N GLU A 714 12.80 -8.78 -9.62
CA GLU A 714 11.95 -9.91 -9.24
C GLU A 714 11.99 -10.11 -7.71
N ASN A 715 10.83 -10.31 -7.09
CA ASN A 715 10.67 -10.52 -5.66
C ASN A 715 10.91 -9.32 -4.73
N PHE A 716 10.89 -8.08 -5.21
CA PHE A 716 11.01 -6.91 -4.33
C PHE A 716 9.71 -6.51 -3.61
N GLY A 717 8.59 -7.09 -3.96
CA GLY A 717 7.30 -6.48 -3.67
C GLY A 717 7.11 -5.24 -4.56
N THR A 718 5.97 -4.58 -4.51
CA THR A 718 5.75 -3.33 -5.22
C THR A 718 6.81 -2.33 -4.74
N PRO A 719 7.69 -1.81 -5.60
CA PRO A 719 8.57 -0.72 -5.22
C PRO A 719 7.68 0.50 -5.03
N ASP A 720 7.14 0.63 -3.82
CA ASP A 720 6.42 1.84 -3.46
C ASP A 720 7.39 3.01 -3.52
N LYS A 721 6.87 4.12 -4.10
CA LYS A 721 7.31 5.51 -4.06
C LYS A 721 8.55 5.73 -3.19
N TYR A 722 9.41 6.64 -3.58
CA TYR A 722 10.53 7.17 -2.79
C TYR A 722 11.92 6.79 -3.29
N LEU A 723 12.12 6.90 -4.58
CA LEU A 723 13.45 6.91 -5.17
C LEU A 723 14.23 8.12 -4.66
N ALA A 724 15.48 7.88 -4.30
CA ALA A 724 16.45 8.94 -4.07
C ALA A 724 17.78 8.55 -4.69
N THR A 725 18.47 9.50 -5.31
CA THR A 725 19.78 9.24 -5.90
C THR A 725 20.77 10.37 -5.65
N ASP A 726 22.05 10.04 -5.54
CA ASP A 726 23.16 10.99 -5.54
C ASP A 726 23.94 10.95 -6.87
N GLY A 727 23.38 10.28 -7.89
CA GLY A 727 24.01 10.07 -9.20
C GLY A 727 24.95 8.87 -9.28
N LYS A 728 25.19 8.19 -8.17
CA LYS A 728 25.96 6.95 -8.07
C LYS A 728 25.18 5.84 -7.39
N THR A 729 24.44 6.19 -6.35
CA THR A 729 23.63 5.25 -5.56
C THR A 729 22.17 5.59 -5.76
N ILE A 730 21.39 4.59 -6.14
CA ILE A 730 19.92 4.67 -6.17
C ILE A 730 19.42 4.02 -4.89
N VAL A 731 18.58 4.72 -4.14
CA VAL A 731 17.92 4.21 -2.95
C VAL A 731 16.44 4.05 -3.24
N PHE A 732 15.85 2.95 -2.80
CA PHE A 732 14.47 2.59 -3.06
C PHE A 732 13.95 1.67 -1.97
N ASN A 733 12.62 1.53 -1.88
CA ASN A 733 12.01 0.56 -1.01
C ASN A 733 12.03 -0.83 -1.64
N CYS A 734 12.45 -1.82 -0.89
CA CYS A 734 12.41 -3.21 -1.28
C CYS A 734 11.96 -4.10 -0.12
N GLN A 735 10.87 -4.86 -0.28
CA GLN A 735 10.35 -5.76 0.74
C GLN A 735 10.16 -5.06 2.11
N GLU A 736 9.53 -3.87 2.09
CA GLU A 736 9.35 -3.02 3.29
C GLU A 736 10.66 -2.65 3.99
N ARG A 737 11.75 -2.63 3.26
CA ARG A 737 13.09 -2.23 3.73
C ARG A 737 13.70 -1.21 2.79
N LEU A 738 14.62 -0.44 3.34
CA LEU A 738 15.39 0.51 2.55
C LEU A 738 16.56 -0.22 1.88
N CYS A 739 16.62 -0.15 0.56
CA CYS A 739 17.64 -0.75 -0.28
C CYS A 739 18.46 0.29 -1.02
N ALA A 740 19.69 -0.04 -1.35
CA ALA A 740 20.59 0.77 -2.14
C ALA A 740 21.24 -0.03 -3.27
N LEU A 741 21.25 0.54 -4.47
CA LEU A 741 21.94 0.03 -5.66
C LEU A 741 23.10 0.95 -6.01
N ASP A 742 24.33 0.43 -6.04
CA ASP A 742 25.52 1.13 -6.51
C ASP A 742 25.64 0.96 -8.04
N THR A 743 25.28 1.98 -8.81
CA THR A 743 25.29 1.96 -10.28
C THR A 743 26.70 1.98 -10.89
N SER A 744 27.76 2.20 -10.10
CA SER A 744 29.15 2.18 -10.58
C SER A 744 29.74 0.78 -10.71
N LYS A 745 29.06 -0.24 -10.20
CA LYS A 745 29.52 -1.63 -10.29
C LYS A 745 29.31 -2.19 -11.69
N LYS A 746 30.28 -2.90 -12.24
CA LYS A 746 30.21 -3.48 -13.58
C LYS A 746 29.23 -4.63 -13.69
N ASP A 747 29.06 -5.41 -12.63
CA ASP A 747 28.05 -6.47 -12.54
C ASP A 747 26.84 -5.96 -11.75
N LEU A 748 25.86 -5.49 -12.49
CA LEU A 748 24.61 -4.97 -11.97
C LEU A 748 23.56 -6.10 -11.79
N GLY A 749 24.01 -7.29 -11.43
CA GLY A 749 23.08 -8.32 -10.96
C GLY A 749 22.47 -7.91 -9.62
N GLN A 750 21.51 -8.68 -9.15
CA GLN A 750 20.82 -8.42 -7.86
C GLN A 750 21.75 -8.44 -6.64
N SER A 751 22.92 -9.07 -6.75
CA SER A 751 24.00 -8.96 -5.76
C SER A 751 24.53 -7.54 -5.60
N ALA A 752 24.24 -6.61 -6.52
CA ALA A 752 24.56 -5.19 -6.40
C ALA A 752 23.64 -4.43 -5.44
N ILE A 753 22.50 -5.03 -5.06
CA ILE A 753 21.56 -4.45 -4.13
C ILE A 753 21.95 -4.79 -2.71
N ARG A 754 21.92 -3.77 -1.87
CA ARG A 754 22.27 -3.85 -0.47
C ARG A 754 21.11 -3.38 0.39
N LEU A 755 20.78 -4.09 1.46
CA LEU A 755 19.92 -3.57 2.50
C LEU A 755 20.65 -2.47 3.28
N VAL A 756 20.08 -1.27 3.32
CA VAL A 756 20.60 -0.14 4.09
C VAL A 756 20.32 -0.37 5.57
N SER A 757 19.12 -0.87 5.88
CA SER A 757 18.69 -1.24 7.23
C SER A 757 18.20 -2.69 7.26
N SER A 758 18.58 -3.42 8.28
CA SER A 758 18.07 -4.78 8.55
C SER A 758 16.70 -4.76 9.25
N THR A 759 16.30 -3.61 9.79
CA THR A 759 15.00 -3.45 10.43
C THR A 759 13.93 -3.20 9.38
N GLN A 760 12.89 -4.01 9.41
CA GLN A 760 11.65 -3.77 8.70
C GLN A 760 10.99 -2.57 9.36
N GLY A 761 10.68 -1.53 8.59
CA GLY A 761 10.01 -0.33 9.09
C GLY A 761 8.55 -0.33 8.72
N PRO A 762 7.67 0.29 9.51
CA PRO A 762 6.34 0.61 9.04
C PRO A 762 6.43 1.73 8.00
N GLU A 763 5.93 1.50 6.84
CA GLU A 763 5.79 2.40 5.68
C GLU A 763 7.10 3.01 5.13
N PRO A 764 7.32 2.95 3.83
CA PRO A 764 8.38 3.67 3.15
C PRO A 764 8.19 5.17 3.35
N THR A 765 9.29 5.87 3.62
CA THR A 765 9.31 7.33 3.74
C THR A 765 10.15 7.92 2.63
N GLN A 766 9.82 9.12 2.23
CA GLN A 766 10.64 9.86 1.28
C GLN A 766 12.08 9.92 1.77
N SER A 767 13.02 9.65 0.89
CA SER A 767 14.45 9.71 1.19
C SER A 767 15.11 10.89 0.48
N ALA A 768 16.17 11.42 1.04
CA ALA A 768 16.94 12.49 0.43
C ALA A 768 18.44 12.36 0.77
N TRP A 769 19.32 12.82 -0.12
CA TRP A 769 20.75 12.85 0.13
C TRP A 769 21.19 14.22 0.67
N VAL A 770 21.99 14.21 1.71
CA VAL A 770 22.56 15.43 2.32
C VAL A 770 24.06 15.28 2.53
N THR A 771 24.81 16.37 2.33
CA THR A 771 26.25 16.39 2.58
C THR A 771 26.53 17.13 3.89
N VAL A 772 27.14 16.43 4.86
CA VAL A 772 27.57 16.97 6.15
C VAL A 772 29.08 16.81 6.26
N ASN A 773 29.82 17.90 6.44
CA ASN A 773 31.29 17.87 6.56
C ASN A 773 31.97 17.07 5.42
N LYS A 774 31.58 17.32 4.18
CA LYS A 774 32.06 16.64 2.95
C LYS A 774 31.71 15.15 2.84
N ILE A 775 30.93 14.59 3.76
CA ILE A 775 30.46 13.22 3.72
C ILE A 775 28.98 13.24 3.31
N LYS A 776 28.61 12.41 2.33
CA LYS A 776 27.22 12.21 1.94
C LYS A 776 26.53 11.26 2.92
N TYR A 777 25.32 11.62 3.32
CA TYR A 777 24.42 10.82 4.13
C TYR A 777 23.09 10.70 3.43
N LEU A 778 22.44 9.56 3.59
CA LEU A 778 21.04 9.38 3.23
C LEU A 778 20.17 9.77 4.43
N LEU A 779 19.17 10.60 4.18
CA LEU A 779 18.06 10.85 5.11
C LEU A 779 16.96 9.85 4.84
N ALA A 780 16.50 9.16 5.86
CA ALA A 780 15.33 8.27 5.77
C ALA A 780 14.77 8.01 7.18
N THR A 781 13.58 7.50 7.27
CA THR A 781 12.97 7.12 8.54
C THR A 781 13.36 5.69 8.93
N ILE A 782 13.69 5.50 10.20
CA ILE A 782 13.90 4.21 10.82
C ILE A 782 13.12 4.15 12.14
N ASN A 783 12.31 3.11 12.32
CA ASN A 783 11.49 2.95 13.53
C ASN A 783 10.67 4.21 13.87
N GLY A 784 10.09 4.87 12.87
CA GLY A 784 9.30 6.09 13.03
C GLY A 784 10.11 7.34 13.47
N LYS A 785 11.43 7.35 13.25
CA LYS A 785 12.32 8.47 13.59
C LYS A 785 13.17 8.87 12.40
N LEU A 786 13.29 10.15 12.14
CA LEU A 786 14.15 10.65 11.07
C LEU A 786 15.64 10.44 11.42
N ALA A 787 16.36 9.78 10.53
CA ALA A 787 17.77 9.41 10.73
C ALA A 787 18.66 9.73 9.52
N LEU A 788 19.95 9.88 9.80
CA LEU A 788 21.04 10.01 8.84
C LEU A 788 21.76 8.67 8.75
N PHE A 789 21.91 8.15 7.55
CA PHE A 789 22.65 6.91 7.28
C PHE A 789 23.94 7.26 6.53
N LYS A 790 25.08 6.83 7.06
CA LYS A 790 26.37 6.96 6.41
C LYS A 790 26.65 5.70 5.59
N PRO A 791 26.78 5.79 4.24
CA PRO A 791 27.12 4.68 3.36
C PRO A 791 28.40 3.95 3.72
#